data_ff00b202569d0f449ad6e002d3a53797
#
_entry.id   ff00b202569d0f449ad6e002d3a53797
#
_cell.length_a   1.000
_cell.length_b   1.000
_cell.length_c   1.000
_cell.angle_alpha   90.00
_cell.angle_beta   90.00
_cell.angle_gamma   90.00
#
_symmetry.space_group_name_H-M   'P 1'
#
loop_
_entity.id
_entity.type
_entity.pdbx_description
1 polymer ?
#
loop_
_entity_poly.entity_id
_entity_poly.type
_entity_poly.pdbx_seq_one_letter_code
_entity_poly.pdbx_strand_id
1 'polypeptide(L)'
;MNKATTLRLAFTTSVLALAVAACSDTDISSPGAPVPPPPPPPTAPPPPPPPAASTIQLVPTAGCPASTTQITLEAIASEGFSSVDVCAIGDAAGTETTITSDVTIPAGVTVAIRGAVFIGEDGGTPATLTLNEGARLFGAAATGTGDGSDDYVVITRGSDIVVNGTETAPVRMTARAALNDEEVGSSLIEEGTNAQWGGLIINGFAPINACIEATAAGGSADCEKSGEGSSGLFGGADAADDSGSIDYLTVEYAGARLTNEDELNGIAFQGVGSGTSVSHVQVHNNLDDGIEWFGGTVSARYVVITGAGDDSLDWTDGWQGNLQYAVVYSDVPSSGDPRGIEADNRDGDNDKTPFSAPNVANFTLIGSQGNQGGIVLRRGTRGTVVNGIVSGGYTPGLDIDSDQTYTNLADGTLKVASLFIDAAKTLADDADDTANNLSTYAANNNIVGGENSLRERFFPGTQELAVPVSNDLDANPFFDDVSYIGAFSGTETRASNWASFAQTGTLFAPIGCPTGTTENGTLDGKRLCQIPGGNLTSNLTLSNGDELIYELNGVVGVGVDLGPDPAAPVPGGISATLTIEPGVTVVGADEDAYLIVRRGSRLVTNGTATAPVVFTAKSAISDPSSITNATKGIWGGLVINGRAPINACIEASATGGTVDCEKSGEGASGLFGGATADDDSGRLRYTRVQYAGVRLTNDDELNGIAFQGVGSGTEVSYVQVANNLDDGIEWFGGTVSADHVVITGVGDDSIDWTDGWTGSLQYAIVYPGVSPNMSGDPRGIEADNRDGDNDKTPFSAPNLSNFTLINSGDSATQQGILLRRGTRGLIANGIVVDWSTGLDVDSTQTFTNYNDGTLQIKSLFLDNTTNFDTDTDGVPSFTASDNIVTGTNSMGGFTFVPNATGVVPGGTELAVTPFSVAGNGELEATSHIGAVADGSDNWFRGWTVDITGAETSN
;
A
#
# COMPACT_ATOMS: atom_id res chain seq x y z
N MET A 1 3.82 -15.51 -66.70
CA MET A 1 4.80 -16.48 -67.22
C MET A 1 5.97 -16.57 -66.27
N ASN A 2 6.15 -17.73 -65.68
CA ASN A 2 7.42 -18.40 -65.23
C ASN A 2 8.38 -17.63 -64.31
N LYS A 3 8.98 -18.19 -63.30
CA LYS A 3 9.02 -19.52 -62.65
C LYS A 3 9.58 -19.37 -61.26
N ALA A 4 9.10 -20.15 -60.33
CA ALA A 4 9.68 -20.38 -59.03
C ALA A 4 11.04 -21.09 -59.13
N THR A 5 11.98 -20.79 -58.23
CA THR A 5 13.13 -21.67 -57.97
C THR A 5 13.38 -21.69 -56.43
N THR A 6 13.15 -22.84 -55.88
CA THR A 6 13.43 -23.24 -54.52
C THR A 6 14.90 -23.57 -54.37
N LEU A 7 15.59 -23.01 -53.39
CA LEU A 7 16.96 -23.43 -53.05
C LEU A 7 16.95 -24.02 -51.62
N ARG A 8 17.20 -25.34 -51.54
CA ARG A 8 17.46 -26.02 -50.25
C ARG A 8 18.97 -25.89 -49.96
N LEU A 9 19.30 -25.46 -48.77
CA LEU A 9 20.66 -25.51 -48.25
C LEU A 9 20.77 -26.63 -47.22
N ALA A 10 21.69 -27.56 -47.52
CA ALA A 10 22.02 -28.69 -46.65
C ALA A 10 23.12 -28.28 -45.65
N PHE A 11 22.93 -28.59 -44.38
CA PHE A 11 23.95 -28.47 -43.34
C PHE A 11 24.93 -29.65 -43.43
N THR A 12 26.20 -29.41 -43.61
CA THR A 12 27.28 -30.36 -43.38
C THR A 12 27.99 -30.04 -42.08
N THR A 13 27.94 -31.00 -41.14
CA THR A 13 28.72 -30.99 -39.90
C THR A 13 30.19 -31.29 -40.16
N SER A 14 31.09 -30.40 -39.77
CA SER A 14 32.53 -30.64 -39.72
C SER A 14 32.94 -30.93 -38.27
N VAL A 15 33.42 -32.11 -38.01
CA VAL A 15 34.10 -32.54 -36.78
C VAL A 15 35.57 -32.18 -36.92
N LEU A 16 36.08 -31.33 -36.00
CA LEU A 16 37.49 -31.07 -35.83
C LEU A 16 38.03 -31.81 -34.62
N ALA A 17 38.87 -32.78 -34.87
CA ALA A 17 39.61 -33.52 -33.86
C ALA A 17 40.89 -32.82 -33.49
N LEU A 18 41.10 -32.47 -32.24
CA LEU A 18 42.37 -32.00 -31.72
C LEU A 18 43.05 -33.15 -30.96
N ALA A 19 44.29 -33.43 -31.36
CA ALA A 19 45.10 -34.46 -30.76
C ALA A 19 45.76 -33.96 -29.45
N VAL A 20 45.61 -34.78 -28.40
CA VAL A 20 46.32 -34.59 -27.13
C VAL A 20 47.57 -35.46 -27.13
N ALA A 21 48.71 -34.87 -26.85
CA ALA A 21 49.96 -35.55 -26.60
C ALA A 21 50.01 -36.05 -25.14
N ALA A 22 50.27 -37.31 -24.98
CA ALA A 22 50.37 -37.99 -23.69
C ALA A 22 51.77 -37.80 -23.08
N CYS A 23 51.82 -37.70 -21.76
CA CYS A 23 52.95 -38.17 -20.96
C CYS A 23 52.40 -39.05 -19.81
N SER A 24 53.01 -40.22 -19.71
CA SER A 24 52.73 -41.37 -18.84
C SER A 24 52.95 -41.11 -17.36
N ASP A 25 52.19 -41.76 -16.50
CA ASP A 25 52.65 -42.93 -15.74
C ASP A 25 51.52 -43.61 -15.00
N THR A 26 51.57 -44.86 -15.17
CA THR A 26 51.01 -46.09 -14.57
C THR A 26 50.34 -45.97 -13.19
N ASP A 27 49.07 -46.46 -13.06
CA ASP A 27 48.79 -47.66 -12.26
C ASP A 27 47.46 -48.29 -12.65
N ILE A 28 47.48 -49.61 -12.80
CA ILE A 28 46.37 -50.44 -13.24
C ILE A 28 45.49 -50.78 -12.03
N SER A 29 44.20 -50.44 -12.03
CA SER A 29 43.19 -51.12 -11.22
C SER A 29 42.01 -51.53 -12.04
N SER A 30 41.53 -52.74 -11.83
CA SER A 30 40.49 -53.45 -12.54
C SER A 30 39.16 -52.67 -12.74
N PRO A 31 38.41 -52.96 -13.81
CA PRO A 31 37.11 -52.31 -14.04
C PRO A 31 36.12 -52.76 -12.97
N GLY A 32 35.61 -51.81 -12.21
CA GLY A 32 34.52 -51.99 -11.29
C GLY A 32 33.22 -52.38 -12.01
N ALA A 33 32.42 -53.22 -11.40
CA ALA A 33 31.10 -53.62 -11.85
C ALA A 33 30.18 -52.39 -12.13
N PRO A 34 29.24 -52.44 -13.06
CA PRO A 34 28.34 -51.33 -13.35
C PRO A 34 27.53 -50.98 -12.11
N VAL A 35 27.51 -49.68 -11.77
CA VAL A 35 26.70 -49.15 -10.68
C VAL A 35 25.23 -49.41 -11.00
N PRO A 36 24.44 -50.04 -10.12
CA PRO A 36 23.01 -50.19 -10.34
C PRO A 36 22.34 -48.82 -10.48
N PRO A 37 21.28 -48.70 -11.28
CA PRO A 37 20.54 -47.48 -11.41
C PRO A 37 20.02 -47.03 -10.02
N PRO A 38 19.95 -45.72 -9.74
CA PRO A 38 19.37 -45.24 -8.49
C PRO A 38 17.95 -45.79 -8.31
N PRO A 39 17.53 -46.12 -7.09
CA PRO A 39 16.17 -46.54 -6.83
C PRO A 39 15.19 -45.45 -7.31
N PRO A 40 14.02 -45.78 -7.82
CA PRO A 40 13.01 -44.83 -8.17
C PRO A 40 12.70 -43.94 -6.94
N PRO A 41 12.42 -42.63 -7.11
CA PRO A 41 12.02 -41.78 -6.01
C PRO A 41 10.84 -42.42 -5.27
N PRO A 42 10.77 -42.28 -3.93
CA PRO A 42 9.65 -42.77 -3.16
C PRO A 42 8.34 -42.25 -3.79
N THR A 43 7.41 -43.14 -4.07
CA THR A 43 6.06 -42.71 -4.46
C THR A 43 5.53 -41.80 -3.36
N ALA A 44 5.07 -40.62 -3.76
CA ALA A 44 4.40 -39.71 -2.84
C ALA A 44 3.35 -40.51 -2.05
N PRO A 45 3.21 -40.29 -0.74
CA PRO A 45 2.14 -40.91 0.03
C PRO A 45 0.81 -40.61 -0.66
N PRO A 46 -0.14 -41.54 -0.71
CA PRO A 46 -1.46 -41.27 -1.26
C PRO A 46 -2.02 -40.04 -0.53
N PRO A 47 -2.75 -39.15 -1.21
CA PRO A 47 -3.40 -38.02 -0.54
C PRO A 47 -4.19 -38.57 0.64
N PRO A 48 -4.23 -37.85 1.77
CA PRO A 48 -5.06 -38.26 2.89
C PRO A 48 -6.49 -38.51 2.38
N PRO A 49 -7.18 -39.54 2.89
CA PRO A 49 -8.58 -39.71 2.54
C PRO A 49 -9.32 -38.41 2.81
N PRO A 50 -10.29 -38.00 1.96
CA PRO A 50 -11.10 -36.83 2.23
C PRO A 50 -11.64 -36.95 3.68
N PRO A 51 -11.68 -35.85 4.45
CA PRO A 51 -12.26 -35.89 5.77
C PRO A 51 -13.62 -36.56 5.70
N ALA A 52 -13.88 -37.51 6.62
CA ALA A 52 -15.18 -38.13 6.69
C ALA A 52 -16.20 -36.99 6.77
N ALA A 53 -17.20 -36.98 5.87
CA ALA A 53 -18.26 -35.99 5.89
C ALA A 53 -18.76 -35.86 7.35
N SER A 54 -18.51 -34.73 8.03
CA SER A 54 -19.04 -34.47 9.33
C SER A 54 -20.53 -34.33 9.13
N THR A 55 -21.31 -35.15 9.79
CA THR A 55 -22.76 -34.97 9.80
C THR A 55 -23.04 -33.75 10.67
N ILE A 56 -23.28 -32.58 10.05
CA ILE A 56 -23.69 -31.35 10.73
C ILE A 56 -24.92 -31.68 11.56
N GLN A 57 -24.80 -31.68 12.89
CA GLN A 57 -25.95 -31.83 13.79
C GLN A 57 -26.54 -30.43 14.05
N LEU A 58 -27.42 -29.98 13.14
CA LEU A 58 -28.10 -28.68 13.28
C LEU A 58 -29.36 -28.80 14.19
N VAL A 59 -29.66 -29.99 14.71
CA VAL A 59 -30.66 -30.20 15.71
C VAL A 59 -29.97 -30.53 17.05
N PRO A 60 -30.09 -29.69 18.08
CA PRO A 60 -29.53 -29.95 19.40
C PRO A 60 -30.04 -31.26 19.98
N THR A 61 -29.25 -31.97 20.80
CA THR A 61 -29.66 -33.21 21.46
C THR A 61 -30.89 -33.04 22.37
N ALA A 62 -31.12 -31.82 22.87
CA ALA A 62 -32.29 -31.45 23.64
C ALA A 62 -33.56 -31.23 22.80
N GLY A 63 -33.44 -31.30 21.45
CA GLY A 63 -34.47 -30.92 20.50
C GLY A 63 -34.39 -29.44 20.14
N CYS A 64 -35.25 -28.99 19.25
CA CYS A 64 -35.28 -27.61 18.81
C CYS A 64 -35.72 -26.65 19.94
N PRO A 65 -35.15 -25.41 19.98
CA PRO A 65 -35.61 -24.39 20.91
C PRO A 65 -37.11 -24.15 20.84
N ALA A 66 -37.70 -23.66 21.92
CA ALA A 66 -39.09 -23.26 21.92
C ALA A 66 -39.34 -22.20 20.81
N SER A 67 -40.53 -22.29 20.21
CA SER A 67 -40.93 -21.47 19.05
C SER A 67 -40.10 -21.68 17.75
N THR A 68 -39.28 -22.73 17.69
CA THR A 68 -38.68 -23.23 16.44
C THR A 68 -39.18 -24.61 16.10
N THR A 69 -39.16 -24.99 14.84
CA THR A 69 -39.68 -26.29 14.33
C THR A 69 -38.56 -27.06 13.69
N GLN A 70 -38.46 -28.36 13.94
CA GLN A 70 -37.54 -29.21 13.20
C GLN A 70 -38.09 -29.41 11.77
N ILE A 71 -37.26 -29.11 10.79
CA ILE A 71 -37.49 -29.32 9.36
C ILE A 71 -36.33 -30.08 8.75
N THR A 72 -36.59 -30.70 7.59
CA THR A 72 -35.51 -31.28 6.77
C THR A 72 -35.24 -30.38 5.57
N LEU A 73 -34.05 -29.82 5.48
CA LEU A 73 -33.61 -29.12 4.27
C LEU A 73 -33.21 -30.11 3.20
N GLU A 74 -33.73 -29.95 1.99
CA GLU A 74 -33.44 -30.85 0.88
C GLU A 74 -31.96 -30.79 0.46
N ALA A 75 -31.48 -31.90 -0.10
CA ALA A 75 -30.16 -31.94 -0.70
C ALA A 75 -30.12 -31.12 -1.99
N ILE A 76 -29.04 -30.39 -2.19
CA ILE A 76 -28.77 -29.64 -3.42
C ILE A 76 -27.50 -30.21 -4.03
N ALA A 77 -27.66 -31.24 -4.87
CA ALA A 77 -26.54 -31.99 -5.42
C ALA A 77 -25.61 -31.15 -6.31
N SER A 78 -26.12 -30.08 -6.95
CA SER A 78 -25.33 -29.15 -7.75
C SER A 78 -24.40 -28.30 -6.91
N GLU A 79 -24.70 -28.13 -5.61
CA GLU A 79 -23.98 -27.28 -4.67
C GLU A 79 -23.29 -28.09 -3.54
N GLY A 80 -23.32 -29.42 -3.65
CA GLY A 80 -22.70 -30.30 -2.66
C GLY A 80 -23.44 -30.40 -1.31
N PHE A 81 -24.66 -29.81 -1.19
CA PHE A 81 -25.46 -29.95 0.02
C PHE A 81 -26.11 -31.31 0.16
N SER A 82 -25.91 -31.96 1.29
CA SER A 82 -26.70 -33.13 1.71
C SER A 82 -28.01 -32.69 2.35
N SER A 83 -29.03 -33.56 2.30
CA SER A 83 -30.25 -33.40 3.10
C SER A 83 -29.89 -33.38 4.60
N VAL A 84 -30.37 -32.39 5.35
CA VAL A 84 -30.05 -32.22 6.77
C VAL A 84 -31.28 -31.78 7.57
N ASP A 85 -31.45 -32.37 8.73
CA ASP A 85 -32.44 -31.91 9.71
C ASP A 85 -31.91 -30.71 10.48
N VAL A 86 -32.73 -29.65 10.60
CA VAL A 86 -32.38 -28.40 11.25
C VAL A 86 -33.56 -27.85 12.05
N CYS A 87 -33.28 -27.09 13.08
CA CYS A 87 -34.29 -26.25 13.72
C CYS A 87 -34.48 -25.00 12.86
N ALA A 88 -35.72 -24.61 12.60
CA ALA A 88 -36.04 -23.43 11.81
C ALA A 88 -36.99 -22.49 12.55
N ILE A 89 -36.80 -21.20 12.30
CA ILE A 89 -37.73 -20.13 12.58
C ILE A 89 -38.47 -19.81 11.29
N GLY A 90 -39.78 -19.65 11.29
CA GLY A 90 -40.62 -19.47 10.12
C GLY A 90 -41.39 -20.73 9.72
N ASP A 91 -42.06 -20.66 8.56
CA ASP A 91 -42.93 -21.75 8.07
C ASP A 91 -42.06 -22.77 7.27
N ALA A 92 -42.35 -24.06 7.49
CA ALA A 92 -41.71 -25.15 6.77
C ALA A 92 -41.88 -25.05 5.21
N ALA A 93 -42.94 -24.38 4.77
CA ALA A 93 -43.15 -24.13 3.33
C ALA A 93 -42.37 -22.89 2.77
N GLY A 94 -41.71 -22.12 3.65
CA GLY A 94 -40.98 -20.90 3.23
C GLY A 94 -41.92 -19.73 2.88
N THR A 95 -43.12 -19.67 3.49
CA THR A 95 -44.05 -18.56 3.35
C THR A 95 -43.84 -17.54 4.46
N GLU A 96 -44.40 -16.34 4.30
CA GLU A 96 -44.40 -15.31 5.34
C GLU A 96 -44.98 -15.85 6.64
N THR A 97 -44.28 -15.58 7.75
CA THR A 97 -44.70 -16.08 9.06
C THR A 97 -44.62 -14.97 10.12
N THR A 98 -45.68 -14.69 10.83
CA THR A 98 -45.72 -13.78 12.00
C THR A 98 -45.63 -14.56 13.28
N ILE A 99 -44.66 -14.23 14.14
CA ILE A 99 -44.42 -14.86 15.45
C ILE A 99 -44.80 -13.88 16.55
N THR A 100 -45.88 -14.19 17.27
CA THR A 100 -46.45 -13.33 18.32
C THR A 100 -46.07 -13.79 19.73
N SER A 101 -45.02 -14.54 19.88
CA SER A 101 -44.49 -14.97 21.17
C SER A 101 -42.97 -14.88 21.17
N ASP A 102 -42.39 -14.63 22.32
CA ASP A 102 -40.95 -14.53 22.46
C ASP A 102 -40.24 -15.78 21.95
N VAL A 103 -39.14 -15.55 21.23
CA VAL A 103 -38.24 -16.58 20.70
C VAL A 103 -36.85 -16.38 21.31
N THR A 104 -36.29 -17.43 21.88
CA THR A 104 -34.89 -17.39 22.36
C THR A 104 -34.07 -18.47 21.69
N ILE A 105 -33.02 -18.06 21.02
CA ILE A 105 -31.99 -18.96 20.47
C ILE A 105 -30.87 -19.05 21.50
N PRO A 106 -30.64 -20.23 22.11
CA PRO A 106 -29.61 -20.41 23.12
C PRO A 106 -28.20 -20.26 22.55
N ALA A 107 -27.24 -20.05 23.45
CA ALA A 107 -25.81 -19.91 23.09
C ALA A 107 -25.29 -21.07 22.21
N GLY A 108 -24.62 -20.74 21.13
CA GLY A 108 -24.00 -21.71 20.19
C GLY A 108 -24.98 -22.55 19.37
N VAL A 109 -26.29 -22.28 19.42
CA VAL A 109 -27.30 -23.00 18.65
C VAL A 109 -27.44 -22.41 17.25
N THR A 110 -27.54 -23.28 16.24
CA THR A 110 -27.74 -22.92 14.84
C THR A 110 -29.20 -23.15 14.44
N VAL A 111 -29.81 -22.15 13.80
CA VAL A 111 -31.21 -22.13 13.38
C VAL A 111 -31.35 -21.61 11.96
N ALA A 112 -32.16 -22.28 11.12
CA ALA A 112 -32.48 -21.78 9.79
C ALA A 112 -33.59 -20.71 9.86
N ILE A 113 -33.47 -19.68 9.02
CA ILE A 113 -34.53 -18.73 8.69
C ILE A 113 -35.24 -19.29 7.45
N ARG A 114 -36.55 -19.35 7.49
CA ARG A 114 -37.36 -19.92 6.42
C ARG A 114 -38.51 -19.00 6.04
N GLY A 115 -38.43 -18.40 4.87
CA GLY A 115 -39.33 -17.34 4.39
C GLY A 115 -39.13 -16.01 5.14
N ALA A 116 -40.03 -15.08 4.87
CA ALA A 116 -40.11 -13.81 5.58
C ALA A 116 -40.61 -14.02 7.02
N VAL A 117 -39.78 -13.78 8.02
CA VAL A 117 -40.08 -13.99 9.43
C VAL A 117 -40.31 -12.67 10.14
N PHE A 118 -41.56 -12.39 10.53
CA PHE A 118 -41.96 -11.21 11.28
C PHE A 118 -42.00 -11.50 12.77
N ILE A 119 -41.26 -10.78 13.57
CA ILE A 119 -41.28 -10.85 15.03
C ILE A 119 -42.29 -9.82 15.56
N GLY A 120 -43.41 -10.30 16.10
CA GLY A 120 -44.53 -9.51 16.52
C GLY A 120 -45.48 -9.10 15.39
N GLU A 121 -46.61 -8.47 15.77
CA GLU A 121 -47.55 -7.82 14.83
C GLU A 121 -47.36 -6.30 14.89
N ASP A 122 -47.31 -5.66 13.73
CA ASP A 122 -47.14 -4.20 13.61
C ASP A 122 -48.16 -3.42 14.46
N GLY A 123 -47.69 -2.75 15.53
CA GLY A 123 -48.55 -2.07 16.50
C GLY A 123 -49.57 -2.96 17.22
N GLY A 124 -49.42 -4.29 17.08
CA GLY A 124 -50.29 -5.31 17.64
C GLY A 124 -49.72 -6.05 18.85
N THR A 125 -49.66 -7.38 18.75
CA THR A 125 -49.05 -8.23 19.78
C THR A 125 -47.51 -8.19 19.65
N PRO A 126 -46.77 -7.61 20.61
CA PRO A 126 -45.30 -7.58 20.56
C PRO A 126 -44.71 -8.96 20.79
N ALA A 127 -43.49 -9.16 20.27
CA ALA A 127 -42.66 -10.32 20.59
C ALA A 127 -41.18 -9.91 20.62
N THR A 128 -40.37 -10.68 21.34
CA THR A 128 -38.90 -10.45 21.41
C THR A 128 -38.17 -11.62 20.80
N LEU A 129 -37.24 -11.32 19.88
CA LEU A 129 -36.26 -12.28 19.40
C LEU A 129 -34.95 -12.13 20.20
N THR A 130 -34.59 -13.09 21.03
CA THR A 130 -33.35 -13.09 21.80
C THR A 130 -32.35 -14.08 21.19
N LEU A 131 -31.17 -13.58 20.86
CA LEU A 131 -30.05 -14.33 20.31
C LEU A 131 -28.88 -14.28 21.29
N ASN A 132 -28.51 -15.43 21.86
CA ASN A 132 -27.43 -15.49 22.83
C ASN A 132 -26.06 -15.74 22.16
N GLU A 133 -25.01 -15.54 22.93
CA GLU A 133 -23.60 -15.62 22.48
C GLU A 133 -23.31 -16.83 21.55
N GLY A 134 -22.68 -16.58 20.40
CA GLY A 134 -22.34 -17.62 19.42
C GLY A 134 -23.54 -18.30 18.75
N ALA A 135 -24.78 -17.82 18.96
CA ALA A 135 -25.92 -18.29 18.17
C ALA A 135 -25.74 -17.98 16.70
N ARG A 136 -26.24 -18.88 15.82
CA ARG A 136 -26.14 -18.73 14.37
C ARG A 136 -27.52 -18.80 13.76
N LEU A 137 -27.86 -17.84 12.91
CA LEU A 137 -29.04 -17.89 12.05
C LEU A 137 -28.57 -17.93 10.60
N PHE A 138 -29.25 -18.66 9.72
CA PHE A 138 -28.88 -18.70 8.31
C PHE A 138 -30.12 -18.78 7.41
N GLY A 139 -30.09 -18.11 6.28
CA GLY A 139 -31.08 -18.26 5.22
C GLY A 139 -31.10 -19.71 4.71
N ALA A 140 -32.24 -20.35 4.73
CA ALA A 140 -32.39 -21.79 4.41
C ALA A 140 -32.35 -22.07 2.91
N ALA A 141 -32.60 -21.06 2.06
CA ALA A 141 -32.68 -21.21 0.63
C ALA A 141 -31.35 -21.64 -0.02
N ALA A 142 -31.44 -22.20 -1.19
CA ALA A 142 -30.30 -22.61 -2.00
C ALA A 142 -29.75 -21.43 -2.81
N THR A 143 -28.44 -21.41 -2.99
CA THR A 143 -27.76 -20.41 -3.82
C THR A 143 -28.18 -20.51 -5.29
N GLY A 144 -28.21 -19.39 -6.00
CA GLY A 144 -28.21 -19.33 -7.46
C GLY A 144 -29.53 -19.54 -8.20
N THR A 145 -30.64 -19.76 -7.52
CA THR A 145 -31.96 -19.96 -8.17
C THR A 145 -32.90 -18.76 -8.08
N GLY A 146 -32.49 -17.69 -7.38
CA GLY A 146 -33.38 -16.57 -7.08
C GLY A 146 -34.41 -16.83 -5.98
N ASP A 147 -34.35 -18.01 -5.34
CA ASP A 147 -35.24 -18.42 -4.27
C ASP A 147 -34.74 -18.02 -2.86
N GLY A 148 -33.53 -17.50 -2.71
CA GLY A 148 -32.95 -17.03 -1.45
C GLY A 148 -33.47 -15.68 -0.98
N SER A 149 -34.16 -14.99 -1.87
CA SER A 149 -34.73 -13.65 -1.65
C SER A 149 -35.81 -13.59 -0.57
N ASP A 150 -36.44 -14.70 -0.26
CA ASP A 150 -37.60 -14.72 0.63
C ASP A 150 -37.23 -15.02 2.10
N ASP A 151 -36.00 -15.34 2.41
CA ASP A 151 -35.54 -15.64 3.78
C ASP A 151 -34.93 -14.38 4.41
N TYR A 152 -35.71 -13.68 5.23
CA TYR A 152 -35.27 -12.48 5.99
C TYR A 152 -35.96 -12.35 7.31
N VAL A 153 -35.46 -11.49 8.19
CA VAL A 153 -36.05 -11.26 9.51
C VAL A 153 -36.51 -9.82 9.64
N VAL A 154 -37.75 -9.62 10.07
CA VAL A 154 -38.33 -8.31 10.35
C VAL A 154 -38.69 -8.22 11.83
N ILE A 155 -38.17 -7.20 12.50
CA ILE A 155 -38.66 -6.79 13.84
C ILE A 155 -39.74 -5.73 13.60
N THR A 156 -40.98 -6.03 13.89
CA THR A 156 -42.12 -5.11 13.65
C THR A 156 -42.20 -4.03 14.71
N ARG A 157 -42.85 -2.93 14.42
CA ARG A 157 -43.00 -1.83 15.39
C ARG A 157 -43.59 -2.30 16.71
N GLY A 158 -42.87 -1.94 17.81
CA GLY A 158 -43.25 -2.32 19.19
C GLY A 158 -42.78 -3.70 19.62
N SER A 159 -41.99 -4.39 18.80
CA SER A 159 -41.30 -5.64 19.08
C SER A 159 -39.82 -5.43 19.20
N ASP A 160 -39.05 -6.39 19.78
CA ASP A 160 -37.66 -6.23 20.11
C ASP A 160 -36.79 -7.31 19.48
N ILE A 161 -35.54 -6.93 19.19
CA ILE A 161 -34.44 -7.86 19.02
C ILE A 161 -33.40 -7.66 20.14
N VAL A 162 -32.98 -8.74 20.78
CA VAL A 162 -31.96 -8.72 21.83
C VAL A 162 -30.81 -9.63 21.41
N VAL A 163 -29.73 -9.05 20.99
CA VAL A 163 -28.51 -9.76 20.59
C VAL A 163 -27.47 -9.65 21.69
N ASN A 164 -27.12 -10.78 22.29
CA ASN A 164 -26.18 -10.92 23.40
C ASN A 164 -24.89 -11.60 22.94
N GLY A 165 -24.30 -11.13 21.87
CA GLY A 165 -22.98 -11.59 21.41
C GLY A 165 -21.85 -11.14 22.32
N THR A 166 -20.66 -11.66 22.08
CA THR A 166 -19.42 -11.21 22.74
C THR A 166 -18.31 -11.09 21.71
N GLU A 167 -17.23 -10.40 22.03
CA GLU A 167 -16.07 -10.28 21.15
C GLU A 167 -15.55 -11.63 20.61
N THR A 168 -15.55 -12.65 21.46
CA THR A 168 -15.05 -14.00 21.14
C THR A 168 -16.13 -14.97 20.66
N ALA A 169 -17.40 -14.62 20.80
CA ALA A 169 -18.55 -15.42 20.38
C ALA A 169 -19.69 -14.50 19.88
N PRO A 170 -19.48 -13.78 18.77
CA PRO A 170 -20.53 -12.94 18.19
C PRO A 170 -21.71 -13.79 17.74
N VAL A 171 -22.88 -13.19 17.68
CA VAL A 171 -24.03 -13.80 17.00
C VAL A 171 -23.82 -13.62 15.48
N ARG A 172 -24.08 -14.67 14.70
CA ARG A 172 -23.93 -14.64 13.25
C ARG A 172 -25.26 -14.88 12.54
N MET A 173 -25.57 -14.00 11.60
CA MET A 173 -26.64 -14.18 10.62
C MET A 173 -25.99 -14.30 9.25
N THR A 174 -26.14 -15.45 8.58
CA THR A 174 -25.31 -15.80 7.43
C THR A 174 -26.06 -16.61 6.37
N ALA A 175 -25.36 -17.05 5.32
CA ALA A 175 -25.91 -17.89 4.28
C ALA A 175 -25.72 -19.38 4.60
N ARG A 176 -26.60 -20.24 4.04
CA ARG A 176 -26.44 -21.69 4.08
C ARG A 176 -25.13 -22.16 3.49
N ALA A 177 -24.70 -21.52 2.39
CA ALA A 177 -23.44 -21.81 1.73
C ALA A 177 -22.23 -21.59 2.63
N ALA A 178 -22.19 -20.50 3.39
CA ALA A 178 -21.10 -20.18 4.32
C ALA A 178 -20.99 -21.21 5.43
N LEU A 179 -22.11 -21.65 6.01
CA LEU A 179 -22.09 -22.74 7.00
C LEU A 179 -21.59 -24.06 6.41
N ASN A 180 -21.94 -24.37 5.18
CA ASN A 180 -21.47 -25.59 4.50
C ASN A 180 -19.96 -25.55 4.27
N ASP A 181 -19.41 -24.39 3.86
CA ASP A 181 -17.97 -24.21 3.68
C ASP A 181 -17.19 -24.41 4.98
N GLU A 182 -17.69 -23.89 6.08
CA GLU A 182 -17.09 -24.04 7.41
C GLU A 182 -17.12 -25.48 7.93
N GLU A 183 -18.25 -26.18 7.76
CA GLU A 183 -18.47 -27.49 8.38
C GLU A 183 -17.94 -28.66 7.54
N VAL A 184 -17.98 -28.56 6.20
CA VAL A 184 -17.57 -29.65 5.31
C VAL A 184 -16.41 -29.30 4.39
N GLY A 185 -15.91 -28.05 4.45
CA GLY A 185 -14.80 -27.61 3.63
C GLY A 185 -15.11 -27.54 2.13
N SER A 186 -16.38 -27.22 1.80
CA SER A 186 -16.74 -26.85 0.43
C SER A 186 -16.15 -25.46 0.09
N SER A 187 -16.34 -24.97 -1.09
CA SER A 187 -15.91 -23.63 -1.55
C SER A 187 -17.03 -23.04 -2.37
N LEU A 188 -18.19 -22.88 -1.74
CA LEU A 188 -19.38 -22.29 -2.34
C LEU A 188 -19.41 -20.77 -2.21
N ILE A 189 -18.73 -20.25 -1.18
CA ILE A 189 -18.51 -18.83 -1.01
C ILE A 189 -17.21 -18.47 -1.73
N GLU A 190 -17.34 -17.62 -2.73
CA GLU A 190 -16.24 -17.02 -3.48
C GLU A 190 -16.12 -15.55 -3.11
N GLU A 191 -15.00 -14.92 -3.48
CA GLU A 191 -14.82 -13.48 -3.33
C GLU A 191 -15.97 -12.71 -4.01
N GLY A 192 -16.62 -11.80 -3.29
CA GLY A 192 -17.78 -11.05 -3.78
C GLY A 192 -19.10 -11.79 -3.78
N THR A 193 -19.19 -12.99 -3.18
CA THR A 193 -20.49 -13.68 -2.97
C THR A 193 -21.39 -12.82 -2.07
N ASN A 194 -22.59 -12.49 -2.54
CA ASN A 194 -23.63 -11.74 -1.83
C ASN A 194 -25.02 -12.28 -2.21
N ALA A 195 -26.11 -11.61 -1.81
CA ALA A 195 -27.48 -11.94 -2.21
C ALA A 195 -27.91 -13.39 -1.89
N GLN A 196 -27.36 -14.01 -0.86
CA GLN A 196 -27.67 -15.39 -0.51
C GLN A 196 -28.91 -15.53 0.36
N TRP A 197 -29.37 -14.45 1.00
CA TRP A 197 -30.58 -14.32 1.82
C TRP A 197 -30.89 -12.81 1.99
N GLY A 198 -32.04 -12.46 2.60
CA GLY A 198 -32.50 -11.07 2.60
C GLY A 198 -31.75 -10.14 3.54
N GLY A 199 -31.58 -10.51 4.80
CA GLY A 199 -30.99 -9.61 5.80
C GLY A 199 -31.87 -9.37 7.03
N LEU A 200 -31.57 -8.29 7.77
CA LEU A 200 -32.26 -7.90 9.00
C LEU A 200 -32.92 -6.53 8.85
N ILE A 201 -34.23 -6.45 9.05
CA ILE A 201 -35.02 -5.22 9.00
C ILE A 201 -35.62 -4.94 10.38
N ILE A 202 -35.47 -3.70 10.86
CA ILE A 202 -36.02 -3.28 12.15
C ILE A 202 -36.91 -2.05 11.93
N ASN A 203 -38.20 -2.20 12.20
CA ASN A 203 -39.21 -1.16 12.07
C ASN A 203 -39.55 -0.55 13.44
N GLY A 204 -39.46 0.76 13.56
CA GLY A 204 -39.78 1.50 14.78
C GLY A 204 -40.82 2.59 14.60
N PHE A 205 -41.20 3.23 15.71
CA PHE A 205 -42.18 4.34 15.76
C PHE A 205 -41.53 5.72 15.79
N ALA A 206 -40.22 5.82 15.53
CA ALA A 206 -39.52 7.12 15.59
C ALA A 206 -39.82 8.01 14.38
N PRO A 207 -39.56 9.33 14.48
CA PRO A 207 -39.89 10.30 13.46
C PRO A 207 -39.17 10.04 12.11
N ILE A 208 -39.94 10.15 11.04
CA ILE A 208 -39.45 10.12 9.67
C ILE A 208 -39.99 11.33 8.89
N ASN A 209 -39.43 11.68 7.74
CA ASN A 209 -39.93 12.75 6.90
C ASN A 209 -40.63 12.27 5.63
N ALA A 210 -40.62 10.97 5.36
CA ALA A 210 -41.25 10.34 4.20
C ALA A 210 -42.59 9.73 4.57
N CYS A 211 -43.70 10.42 4.32
CA CYS A 211 -45.03 9.98 4.68
C CYS A 211 -45.81 9.44 3.48
N ILE A 212 -46.48 8.28 3.58
CA ILE A 212 -47.39 7.76 2.56
C ILE A 212 -48.56 8.73 2.38
N GLU A 213 -49.15 9.18 3.48
CA GLU A 213 -50.23 10.14 3.44
C GLU A 213 -49.68 11.53 3.19
N ALA A 214 -49.96 12.08 2.00
CA ALA A 214 -49.45 13.38 1.56
C ALA A 214 -49.82 14.56 2.50
N THR A 215 -50.82 14.38 3.38
CA THR A 215 -51.27 15.40 4.32
C THR A 215 -50.62 15.23 5.71
N ALA A 216 -49.92 14.13 5.96
CA ALA A 216 -49.22 13.92 7.21
C ALA A 216 -48.00 14.84 7.29
N ALA A 217 -47.77 15.42 8.46
CA ALA A 217 -46.56 16.16 8.71
C ALA A 217 -45.46 15.19 9.08
N GLY A 218 -44.25 15.40 8.52
CA GLY A 218 -43.10 14.59 8.88
C GLY A 218 -42.87 14.62 10.41
N GLY A 219 -42.53 13.49 10.99
CA GLY A 219 -42.34 13.31 12.43
C GLY A 219 -43.65 13.30 13.27
N SER A 220 -44.81 13.33 12.62
CA SER A 220 -46.10 13.13 13.34
C SER A 220 -46.43 11.65 13.43
N ALA A 221 -47.37 11.31 14.34
CA ALA A 221 -47.81 9.93 14.51
C ALA A 221 -48.51 9.32 13.27
N ASP A 222 -48.99 10.18 12.38
CA ASP A 222 -49.60 9.79 11.11
C ASP A 222 -48.58 9.71 9.94
N CYS A 223 -47.33 10.02 10.21
CA CYS A 223 -46.26 9.94 9.19
C CYS A 223 -45.62 8.55 9.20
N GLU A 224 -46.14 7.70 8.36
CA GLU A 224 -45.72 6.31 8.20
C GLU A 224 -45.29 6.08 6.76
N LYS A 225 -44.30 5.17 6.53
CA LYS A 225 -43.82 4.72 5.22
C LYS A 225 -43.87 3.19 5.17
N SER A 226 -44.06 2.63 3.97
CA SER A 226 -43.83 1.20 3.74
C SER A 226 -42.36 0.91 3.71
N GLY A 227 -41.95 -0.09 4.45
CA GLY A 227 -40.58 -0.54 4.51
C GLY A 227 -40.18 -1.35 3.30
N GLU A 228 -38.89 -1.51 3.11
CA GLU A 228 -38.29 -2.37 2.10
C GLU A 228 -38.72 -3.82 2.28
N GLY A 229 -38.67 -4.60 1.21
CA GLY A 229 -38.99 -6.01 1.26
C GLY A 229 -40.43 -6.30 1.72
N SER A 230 -41.36 -5.35 1.58
CA SER A 230 -42.71 -5.49 2.15
C SER A 230 -42.69 -5.74 3.66
N SER A 231 -41.68 -5.23 4.37
CA SER A 231 -41.47 -5.45 5.82
C SER A 231 -42.56 -4.82 6.73
N GLY A 232 -43.58 -4.21 6.16
CA GLY A 232 -44.64 -3.54 6.88
C GLY A 232 -44.43 -2.03 6.96
N LEU A 233 -45.08 -1.37 7.92
CA LEU A 233 -45.01 0.07 8.10
C LEU A 233 -43.94 0.42 9.15
N PHE A 234 -43.34 1.60 8.97
CA PHE A 234 -42.43 2.21 9.93
C PHE A 234 -42.70 3.72 10.06
N GLY A 235 -42.12 4.34 11.09
CA GLY A 235 -42.30 5.74 11.37
C GLY A 235 -43.43 6.03 12.38
N GLY A 236 -43.48 7.27 12.84
CA GLY A 236 -44.34 7.76 13.86
C GLY A 236 -43.83 9.02 14.54
N ALA A 237 -44.04 9.16 15.86
CA ALA A 237 -43.64 10.36 16.63
C ALA A 237 -42.85 10.03 17.91
N ASP A 238 -42.53 8.77 18.17
CA ASP A 238 -41.80 8.40 19.37
C ASP A 238 -40.30 8.35 19.12
N ALA A 239 -39.60 9.46 19.31
CA ALA A 239 -38.14 9.54 19.14
C ALA A 239 -37.36 8.65 20.12
N ALA A 240 -38.00 8.18 21.20
CA ALA A 240 -37.40 7.29 22.18
C ALA A 240 -37.85 5.84 22.02
N ASP A 241 -38.49 5.51 20.90
CA ASP A 241 -38.87 4.14 20.56
C ASP A 241 -37.71 3.17 20.82
N ASP A 242 -38.06 2.03 21.37
CA ASP A 242 -37.08 0.98 21.73
C ASP A 242 -37.46 -0.30 20.97
N SER A 243 -36.56 -0.73 20.10
CA SER A 243 -36.67 -2.00 19.38
C SER A 243 -35.64 -3.03 19.89
N GLY A 244 -35.07 -2.81 21.08
CA GLY A 244 -34.16 -3.72 21.77
C GLY A 244 -32.69 -3.34 21.77
N SER A 245 -31.82 -4.35 21.77
CA SER A 245 -30.36 -4.14 21.87
C SER A 245 -29.59 -5.09 20.99
N ILE A 246 -28.58 -4.55 20.29
CA ILE A 246 -27.69 -5.34 19.46
C ILE A 246 -26.27 -5.12 19.92
N ASP A 247 -25.61 -6.21 20.37
CA ASP A 247 -24.21 -6.20 20.76
C ASP A 247 -23.49 -7.43 20.21
N TYR A 248 -22.40 -7.21 19.43
CA TYR A 248 -21.62 -8.21 18.71
C TYR A 248 -22.46 -9.10 17.76
N LEU A 249 -22.97 -8.48 16.70
CA LEU A 249 -23.69 -9.12 15.59
C LEU A 249 -22.87 -9.08 14.30
N THR A 250 -22.81 -10.18 13.55
CA THR A 250 -22.38 -10.20 12.16
C THR A 250 -23.53 -10.59 11.24
N VAL A 251 -23.73 -9.86 10.14
CA VAL A 251 -24.69 -10.13 9.05
C VAL A 251 -23.89 -10.33 7.78
N GLU A 252 -23.99 -11.49 7.15
CA GLU A 252 -23.08 -11.90 6.11
C GLU A 252 -23.83 -12.42 4.88
N TYR A 253 -23.37 -12.02 3.67
CA TYR A 253 -23.88 -12.49 2.36
C TYR A 253 -25.37 -12.21 2.14
N ALA A 254 -25.87 -11.13 2.71
CA ALA A 254 -27.28 -10.72 2.63
C ALA A 254 -27.55 -9.86 1.37
N GLY A 255 -28.70 -9.19 1.33
CA GLY A 255 -29.05 -8.23 0.29
C GLY A 255 -29.78 -8.82 -0.89
N ALA A 256 -30.74 -9.71 -0.65
CA ALA A 256 -31.51 -10.30 -1.76
C ALA A 256 -32.33 -9.27 -2.53
N ARG A 257 -32.35 -9.39 -3.84
CA ARG A 257 -33.20 -8.58 -4.73
C ARG A 257 -34.57 -9.19 -4.84
N LEU A 258 -35.56 -8.50 -4.30
CA LEU A 258 -36.96 -8.95 -4.36
C LEU A 258 -37.65 -8.55 -5.66
N THR A 259 -37.33 -7.37 -6.18
CA THR A 259 -37.75 -6.89 -7.50
C THR A 259 -36.61 -6.11 -8.18
N ASN A 260 -36.83 -5.60 -9.39
CA ASN A 260 -35.81 -4.77 -10.05
C ASN A 260 -35.59 -3.40 -9.37
N GLU A 261 -36.46 -3.01 -8.46
CA GLU A 261 -36.46 -1.70 -7.77
C GLU A 261 -36.58 -1.85 -6.25
N ASP A 262 -36.39 -3.07 -5.70
CA ASP A 262 -36.51 -3.38 -4.27
C ASP A 262 -35.45 -4.41 -3.92
N GLU A 263 -34.33 -3.93 -3.41
CA GLU A 263 -33.19 -4.69 -2.91
C GLU A 263 -33.18 -4.55 -1.39
N LEU A 264 -32.61 -5.54 -0.69
CA LEU A 264 -32.57 -5.53 0.76
C LEU A 264 -31.17 -5.16 1.24
N ASN A 265 -31.12 -4.28 2.21
CA ASN A 265 -29.88 -3.93 2.90
C ASN A 265 -29.39 -5.05 3.82
N GLY A 266 -28.13 -5.02 4.20
CA GLY A 266 -27.60 -5.93 5.22
C GLY A 266 -28.35 -5.75 6.53
N ILE A 267 -28.45 -4.51 7.00
CA ILE A 267 -29.32 -4.11 8.11
C ILE A 267 -30.05 -2.81 7.74
N ALA A 268 -31.39 -2.83 7.75
CA ALA A 268 -32.21 -1.65 7.58
C ALA A 268 -32.79 -1.19 8.93
N PHE A 269 -32.44 0.04 9.37
CA PHE A 269 -33.06 0.69 10.52
C PHE A 269 -34.17 1.65 10.03
N GLN A 270 -35.39 1.25 10.07
CA GLN A 270 -36.53 1.97 9.53
C GLN A 270 -37.33 2.65 10.64
N GLY A 271 -37.14 3.96 10.85
CA GLY A 271 -37.80 4.72 11.89
C GLY A 271 -37.52 4.20 13.32
N VAL A 272 -36.35 3.70 13.57
CA VAL A 272 -35.94 3.16 14.89
C VAL A 272 -35.51 4.29 15.81
N GLY A 273 -35.93 4.20 17.09
CA GLY A 273 -35.74 5.26 18.06
C GLY A 273 -34.49 5.13 18.94
N SER A 274 -34.25 6.18 19.74
CA SER A 274 -33.05 6.28 20.59
C SER A 274 -33.07 5.37 21.83
N GLY A 275 -34.15 4.68 22.07
CA GLY A 275 -34.22 3.62 23.10
C GLY A 275 -33.44 2.39 22.71
N THR A 276 -33.32 2.14 21.40
CA THR A 276 -32.57 1.02 20.82
C THR A 276 -31.06 1.25 20.93
N SER A 277 -30.33 0.26 21.42
CA SER A 277 -28.87 0.31 21.51
C SER A 277 -28.20 -0.57 20.47
N VAL A 278 -27.20 -0.03 19.73
CA VAL A 278 -26.47 -0.75 18.69
C VAL A 278 -24.97 -0.59 18.88
N SER A 279 -24.28 -1.71 19.05
CA SER A 279 -22.84 -1.73 19.29
C SER A 279 -22.20 -2.98 18.71
N HIS A 280 -20.98 -2.86 18.17
CA HIS A 280 -20.19 -3.96 17.59
C HIS A 280 -20.94 -4.77 16.54
N VAL A 281 -21.27 -4.11 15.44
CA VAL A 281 -22.02 -4.72 14.33
C VAL A 281 -21.15 -4.79 13.08
N GLN A 282 -21.15 -5.96 12.44
CA GLN A 282 -20.56 -6.13 11.11
C GLN A 282 -21.61 -6.46 10.06
N VAL A 283 -21.50 -5.85 8.87
CA VAL A 283 -22.11 -6.34 7.64
C VAL A 283 -21.02 -6.73 6.66
N HIS A 284 -21.10 -7.93 6.10
CA HIS A 284 -20.10 -8.49 5.20
C HIS A 284 -20.74 -9.01 3.91
N ASN A 285 -20.26 -8.51 2.77
CA ASN A 285 -20.69 -8.90 1.42
C ASN A 285 -22.21 -8.85 1.24
N ASN A 286 -22.77 -7.66 1.35
CA ASN A 286 -24.18 -7.40 1.03
C ASN A 286 -24.33 -7.02 -0.45
N LEU A 287 -25.50 -7.28 -1.06
CA LEU A 287 -25.76 -6.92 -2.46
C LEU A 287 -25.99 -5.42 -2.62
N ASP A 288 -26.77 -4.86 -1.74
CA ASP A 288 -27.15 -3.45 -1.67
C ASP A 288 -26.34 -2.75 -0.57
N ASP A 289 -26.92 -1.84 0.21
CA ASP A 289 -26.20 -1.13 1.26
C ASP A 289 -25.78 -2.02 2.43
N GLY A 290 -24.67 -1.65 3.06
CA GLY A 290 -24.24 -2.28 4.29
C GLY A 290 -25.24 -2.04 5.40
N ILE A 291 -25.40 -0.80 5.84
CA ILE A 291 -26.42 -0.35 6.79
C ILE A 291 -27.09 0.91 6.26
N GLU A 292 -28.43 0.92 6.20
CA GLU A 292 -29.21 2.09 5.86
C GLU A 292 -30.14 2.52 7.00
N TRP A 293 -30.17 3.84 7.23
CA TRP A 293 -31.08 4.47 8.21
C TRP A 293 -32.17 5.29 7.51
N PHE A 294 -33.40 4.78 7.54
CA PHE A 294 -34.59 5.45 7.05
C PHE A 294 -35.26 6.28 8.16
N GLY A 295 -34.74 7.46 8.40
CA GLY A 295 -35.20 8.31 9.49
C GLY A 295 -34.91 7.73 10.87
N GLY A 296 -35.64 8.18 11.88
CA GLY A 296 -35.44 7.75 13.25
C GLY A 296 -34.31 8.46 13.97
N THR A 297 -33.97 7.93 15.16
CA THR A 297 -33.01 8.55 16.08
C THR A 297 -32.02 7.54 16.70
N VAL A 298 -32.05 6.29 16.24
CA VAL A 298 -31.14 5.23 16.72
C VAL A 298 -29.69 5.63 16.49
N SER A 299 -28.83 5.29 17.44
CA SER A 299 -27.39 5.54 17.37
C SER A 299 -26.61 4.24 17.39
N ALA A 300 -25.43 4.22 16.72
CA ALA A 300 -24.58 3.04 16.64
C ALA A 300 -23.12 3.36 16.93
N ARG A 301 -22.41 2.38 17.52
CA ARG A 301 -20.95 2.45 17.73
C ARG A 301 -20.29 1.15 17.26
N TYR A 302 -19.02 1.26 16.86
CA TYR A 302 -18.21 0.10 16.51
C TYR A 302 -18.80 -0.71 15.34
N VAL A 303 -18.95 -0.01 14.21
CA VAL A 303 -19.55 -0.56 12.99
C VAL A 303 -18.46 -0.97 12.02
N VAL A 304 -18.56 -2.17 11.45
CA VAL A 304 -17.67 -2.71 10.43
C VAL A 304 -18.49 -3.04 9.19
N ILE A 305 -18.15 -2.45 8.04
CA ILE A 305 -18.76 -2.80 6.75
C ILE A 305 -17.67 -3.30 5.81
N THR A 306 -17.88 -4.46 5.22
CA THR A 306 -16.93 -5.06 4.28
C THR A 306 -17.66 -5.59 3.05
N GLY A 307 -17.31 -5.09 1.85
CA GLY A 307 -17.85 -5.61 0.60
C GLY A 307 -19.33 -5.32 0.35
N ALA A 308 -19.84 -4.14 0.76
CA ALA A 308 -21.17 -3.71 0.36
C ALA A 308 -21.26 -3.51 -1.15
N GLY A 309 -22.38 -3.86 -1.74
CA GLY A 309 -22.58 -3.87 -3.17
C GLY A 309 -22.97 -2.53 -3.74
N ASP A 310 -23.63 -1.71 -2.96
CA ASP A 310 -23.88 -0.30 -3.21
C ASP A 310 -23.22 0.50 -2.07
N ASP A 311 -23.92 1.31 -1.34
CA ASP A 311 -23.31 2.17 -0.34
C ASP A 311 -22.98 1.41 0.98
N SER A 312 -21.87 1.77 1.63
CA SER A 312 -21.51 1.10 2.88
C SER A 312 -22.33 1.60 4.06
N LEU A 313 -22.48 2.92 4.16
CA LEU A 313 -23.28 3.60 5.17
C LEU A 313 -24.20 4.59 4.45
N ASP A 314 -25.50 4.37 4.49
CA ASP A 314 -26.50 5.29 3.90
C ASP A 314 -27.48 5.81 4.92
N TRP A 315 -27.98 7.02 4.70
CA TRP A 315 -29.08 7.58 5.46
C TRP A 315 -29.97 8.50 4.65
N THR A 316 -31.26 8.38 4.91
CA THR A 316 -32.29 9.18 4.26
C THR A 316 -33.45 9.42 5.23
N ASP A 317 -34.56 9.99 4.73
CA ASP A 317 -35.86 10.10 5.37
C ASP A 317 -35.90 10.74 6.76
N GLY A 318 -34.85 11.51 7.13
CA GLY A 318 -34.85 12.29 8.36
C GLY A 318 -34.15 11.65 9.55
N TRP A 319 -33.13 10.83 9.35
CA TRP A 319 -32.32 10.25 10.44
C TRP A 319 -31.59 11.31 11.27
N GLN A 320 -31.63 11.19 12.59
CA GLN A 320 -31.06 12.12 13.57
C GLN A 320 -30.21 11.42 14.66
N GLY A 321 -29.73 10.23 14.39
CA GLY A 321 -28.89 9.49 15.32
C GLY A 321 -27.44 9.92 15.36
N ASN A 322 -26.63 9.12 16.02
CA ASN A 322 -25.17 9.31 16.13
C ASN A 322 -24.45 8.04 15.70
N LEU A 323 -23.27 8.20 15.07
CA LEU A 323 -22.38 7.11 14.72
C LEU A 323 -20.95 7.45 15.13
N GLN A 324 -20.32 6.59 15.92
CA GLN A 324 -18.89 6.71 16.23
C GLN A 324 -18.18 5.37 16.06
N TYR A 325 -16.96 5.42 15.56
CA TYR A 325 -16.11 4.25 15.25
C TYR A 325 -16.71 3.36 14.16
N ALA A 326 -16.68 3.84 12.94
CA ALA A 326 -17.04 3.06 11.76
C ALA A 326 -15.81 2.75 10.90
N VAL A 327 -15.65 1.51 10.50
CA VAL A 327 -14.64 1.11 9.52
C VAL A 327 -15.29 0.44 8.32
N VAL A 328 -14.97 0.94 7.14
CA VAL A 328 -15.48 0.44 5.86
C VAL A 328 -14.30 -0.06 5.02
N TYR A 329 -14.48 -1.24 4.44
CA TYR A 329 -13.55 -1.79 3.45
C TYR A 329 -14.32 -2.34 2.24
N SER A 330 -14.24 -1.64 1.13
CA SER A 330 -14.82 -2.04 -0.15
C SER A 330 -13.75 -2.65 -1.03
N ASP A 331 -13.59 -3.96 -1.03
CA ASP A 331 -12.54 -4.69 -1.72
C ASP A 331 -12.91 -5.16 -3.13
N VAL A 332 -14.19 -5.30 -3.43
CA VAL A 332 -14.67 -5.73 -4.74
C VAL A 332 -15.61 -4.70 -5.34
N PRO A 333 -15.34 -4.20 -6.57
CA PRO A 333 -16.30 -3.36 -7.27
C PRO A 333 -17.56 -4.17 -7.58
N SER A 334 -18.68 -3.74 -7.06
CA SER A 334 -19.97 -4.39 -7.34
C SER A 334 -20.65 -3.80 -8.58
N SER A 335 -21.87 -4.23 -8.84
CA SER A 335 -22.68 -3.77 -9.97
C SER A 335 -23.37 -2.42 -9.75
N GLY A 336 -23.29 -1.86 -8.53
CA GLY A 336 -23.89 -0.58 -8.15
C GLY A 336 -22.99 0.62 -8.42
N ASP A 337 -23.21 1.70 -7.70
CA ASP A 337 -22.32 2.87 -7.62
C ASP A 337 -21.75 3.03 -6.19
N PRO A 338 -20.94 2.07 -5.70
CA PRO A 338 -20.55 1.89 -4.32
C PRO A 338 -19.81 3.10 -3.75
N ARG A 339 -20.34 3.66 -2.68
CA ARG A 339 -19.76 4.76 -1.91
C ARG A 339 -19.37 4.30 -0.51
N GLY A 340 -18.57 5.11 0.14
CA GLY A 340 -18.27 4.91 1.56
C GLY A 340 -19.42 5.37 2.45
N ILE A 341 -19.90 6.59 2.19
CA ILE A 341 -21.07 7.21 2.81
C ILE A 341 -21.92 7.86 1.72
N GLU A 342 -23.22 7.52 1.65
CA GLU A 342 -24.24 8.31 0.98
C GLU A 342 -25.14 8.99 2.03
N ALA A 343 -25.53 10.24 1.79
CA ALA A 343 -26.12 11.08 2.83
C ALA A 343 -27.23 11.96 2.29
N ASP A 344 -28.45 11.52 2.43
CA ASP A 344 -29.63 12.20 1.92
C ASP A 344 -30.54 12.78 3.01
N ASN A 345 -31.23 13.87 2.73
CA ASN A 345 -32.38 14.25 3.52
C ASN A 345 -33.64 13.63 2.91
N ARG A 346 -34.00 14.02 1.70
CA ARG A 346 -35.19 13.51 1.01
C ARG A 346 -35.13 13.76 -0.48
N ASP A 347 -35.27 12.69 -1.27
CA ASP A 347 -35.40 12.83 -2.71
C ASP A 347 -36.67 13.62 -3.12
N GLY A 348 -36.52 14.56 -4.01
CA GLY A 348 -37.60 15.41 -4.53
C GLY A 348 -38.08 16.51 -3.58
N ASP A 349 -37.65 16.56 -2.30
CA ASP A 349 -38.00 17.61 -1.33
C ASP A 349 -36.83 17.83 -0.31
N ASN A 350 -35.78 18.51 -0.75
CA ASN A 350 -34.54 18.70 0.01
C ASN A 350 -34.74 19.52 1.32
N ASP A 351 -35.88 20.18 1.50
CA ASP A 351 -36.24 20.94 2.71
C ASP A 351 -37.22 20.19 3.63
N LYS A 352 -37.44 18.89 3.37
CA LYS A 352 -38.38 18.10 4.17
C LYS A 352 -37.92 17.95 5.60
N THR A 353 -38.88 18.10 6.52
CA THR A 353 -38.63 17.95 7.96
C THR A 353 -39.35 16.72 8.54
N PRO A 354 -38.80 16.06 9.60
CA PRO A 354 -37.50 16.35 10.23
C PRO A 354 -36.36 16.13 9.24
N PHE A 355 -35.31 16.97 9.33
CA PHE A 355 -34.12 16.81 8.48
C PHE A 355 -33.32 15.59 8.89
N SER A 356 -32.70 14.92 7.90
CA SER A 356 -31.58 14.05 8.20
C SER A 356 -30.44 14.93 8.73
N ALA A 357 -30.10 14.74 9.98
CA ALA A 357 -29.11 15.56 10.69
C ALA A 357 -28.30 14.72 11.69
N PRO A 358 -27.66 13.62 11.23
CA PRO A 358 -26.88 12.78 12.13
C PRO A 358 -25.57 13.44 12.54
N ASN A 359 -24.96 12.90 13.59
CA ASN A 359 -23.59 13.21 13.95
C ASN A 359 -22.73 11.97 13.73
N VAL A 360 -21.70 12.08 12.92
CA VAL A 360 -20.80 10.98 12.54
C VAL A 360 -19.35 11.38 12.85
N ALA A 361 -18.64 10.56 13.62
CA ALA A 361 -17.26 10.82 13.97
C ALA A 361 -16.41 9.56 14.03
N ASN A 362 -15.11 9.73 13.88
CA ASN A 362 -14.12 8.66 14.00
C ASN A 362 -14.39 7.47 13.09
N PHE A 363 -14.34 7.70 11.79
CA PHE A 363 -14.54 6.68 10.77
C PHE A 363 -13.33 6.55 9.83
N THR A 364 -13.15 5.35 9.29
CA THR A 364 -12.11 5.05 8.29
C THR A 364 -12.76 4.33 7.11
N LEU A 365 -12.74 4.94 5.93
CA LEU A 365 -13.30 4.41 4.69
C LEU A 365 -12.15 4.06 3.74
N ILE A 366 -12.04 2.77 3.39
CA ILE A 366 -11.04 2.27 2.45
C ILE A 366 -11.75 1.69 1.24
N GLY A 367 -11.57 2.33 0.08
CA GLY A 367 -12.16 1.91 -1.18
C GLY A 367 -11.21 1.09 -2.04
N SER A 368 -11.75 0.30 -2.98
CA SER A 368 -11.03 -0.35 -4.07
C SER A 368 -11.16 0.43 -5.38
N GLN A 369 -10.45 -0.01 -6.42
CA GLN A 369 -10.61 0.60 -7.75
C GLN A 369 -12.03 0.37 -8.29
N GLY A 370 -12.69 1.45 -8.70
CA GLY A 370 -14.05 1.44 -9.23
C GLY A 370 -15.10 1.93 -8.25
N ASN A 371 -14.75 2.13 -6.97
CA ASN A 371 -15.63 2.82 -6.03
C ASN A 371 -15.88 4.27 -6.49
N GLN A 372 -17.09 4.74 -6.23
CA GLN A 372 -17.48 6.12 -6.52
C GLN A 372 -17.08 7.07 -5.37
N GLY A 373 -17.95 7.89 -4.85
CA GLY A 373 -17.62 8.85 -3.80
C GLY A 373 -17.20 8.19 -2.47
N GLY A 374 -16.18 8.74 -1.81
CA GLY A 374 -15.86 8.35 -0.44
C GLY A 374 -16.94 8.81 0.54
N ILE A 375 -17.29 10.09 0.45
CA ILE A 375 -18.40 10.71 1.19
C ILE A 375 -19.19 11.56 0.19
N VAL A 376 -20.47 11.28 0.02
CA VAL A 376 -21.41 12.06 -0.81
C VAL A 376 -22.53 12.61 0.07
N LEU A 377 -22.58 13.94 0.23
CA LEU A 377 -23.57 14.65 1.03
C LEU A 377 -24.49 15.42 0.11
N ARG A 378 -25.77 15.02 0.05
CA ARG A 378 -26.69 15.57 -0.98
C ARG A 378 -28.13 15.77 -0.46
N ARG A 379 -28.99 16.25 -1.34
CA ARG A 379 -30.44 16.37 -1.13
C ARG A 379 -30.85 17.06 0.18
N GLY A 380 -30.02 18.01 0.65
CA GLY A 380 -30.35 18.84 1.80
C GLY A 380 -30.04 18.21 3.16
N THR A 381 -29.20 17.18 3.22
CA THR A 381 -28.74 16.60 4.51
C THR A 381 -28.08 17.68 5.39
N ARG A 382 -28.12 17.47 6.71
CA ARG A 382 -27.56 18.32 7.78
C ARG A 382 -26.74 17.47 8.74
N GLY A 383 -26.34 18.07 9.86
CA GLY A 383 -25.63 17.37 10.93
C GLY A 383 -24.13 17.61 10.91
N THR A 384 -23.36 16.69 11.50
CA THR A 384 -21.90 16.87 11.69
C THR A 384 -21.17 15.61 11.28
N VAL A 385 -20.23 15.73 10.30
CA VAL A 385 -19.37 14.63 9.83
C VAL A 385 -17.92 15.04 10.06
N VAL A 386 -17.24 14.42 11.03
CA VAL A 386 -15.92 14.88 11.50
C VAL A 386 -14.99 13.71 11.87
N ASN A 387 -13.70 14.01 11.91
CA ASN A 387 -12.66 13.12 12.39
C ASN A 387 -12.59 11.81 11.58
N GLY A 388 -12.60 11.93 10.25
CA GLY A 388 -12.61 10.80 9.32
C GLY A 388 -11.33 10.62 8.52
N ILE A 389 -11.11 9.40 8.04
CA ILE A 389 -10.10 9.03 7.05
C ILE A 389 -10.81 8.41 5.85
N VAL A 390 -10.49 8.89 4.66
CA VAL A 390 -10.97 8.36 3.39
C VAL A 390 -9.75 8.02 2.54
N SER A 391 -9.62 6.77 2.11
CA SER A 391 -8.45 6.32 1.36
C SER A 391 -8.82 5.25 0.33
N GLY A 392 -7.90 5.02 -0.61
CA GLY A 392 -8.04 3.97 -1.61
C GLY A 392 -8.68 4.43 -2.90
N GLY A 393 -9.54 3.58 -3.50
CA GLY A 393 -10.04 3.77 -4.86
C GLY A 393 -11.18 4.74 -5.05
N TYR A 394 -11.64 5.43 -4.03
CA TYR A 394 -12.73 6.40 -4.14
C TYR A 394 -12.41 7.57 -5.07
N THR A 395 -13.43 8.01 -5.82
CA THR A 395 -13.30 9.17 -6.71
C THR A 395 -14.67 9.84 -6.90
N PRO A 396 -14.91 11.05 -6.34
CA PRO A 396 -14.02 11.81 -5.44
C PRO A 396 -14.00 11.29 -4.00
N GLY A 397 -13.07 11.80 -3.17
CA GLY A 397 -13.03 11.50 -1.74
C GLY A 397 -14.15 12.17 -0.95
N LEU A 398 -14.46 13.42 -1.27
CA LEU A 398 -15.60 14.17 -0.73
C LEU A 398 -16.36 14.88 -1.85
N ASP A 399 -17.67 14.72 -1.86
CA ASP A 399 -18.63 15.34 -2.76
C ASP A 399 -19.77 15.98 -1.95
N ILE A 400 -20.13 17.21 -2.27
CA ILE A 400 -21.27 17.91 -1.70
C ILE A 400 -22.18 18.35 -2.83
N ASP A 401 -23.34 17.72 -2.94
CA ASP A 401 -24.25 17.91 -4.07
C ASP A 401 -25.56 18.61 -3.61
N SER A 402 -26.12 19.37 -4.48
CA SER A 402 -27.34 20.16 -4.40
C SER A 402 -27.23 21.52 -3.68
N ASP A 403 -27.94 22.52 -4.22
CA ASP A 403 -28.00 23.89 -3.66
C ASP A 403 -28.42 23.95 -2.20
N GLN A 404 -29.31 23.05 -1.76
CA GLN A 404 -29.79 23.03 -0.38
C GLN A 404 -28.72 22.52 0.58
N THR A 405 -27.93 21.51 0.18
CA THR A 405 -26.84 20.98 1.01
C THR A 405 -25.75 22.05 1.19
N TYR A 406 -25.43 22.79 0.11
CA TYR A 406 -24.53 23.94 0.20
C TYR A 406 -25.07 25.09 1.06
N THR A 407 -26.37 25.31 1.03
CA THR A 407 -27.01 26.28 1.94
C THR A 407 -26.83 25.85 3.40
N ASN A 408 -27.03 24.57 3.69
CA ASN A 408 -26.85 24.00 5.02
C ASN A 408 -25.37 24.05 5.49
N LEU A 409 -24.43 23.84 4.54
CA LEU A 409 -23.01 23.99 4.82
C LEU A 409 -22.64 25.46 5.15
N ALA A 410 -23.19 26.41 4.41
CA ALA A 410 -22.91 27.85 4.56
C ALA A 410 -23.52 28.43 5.84
N ASP A 411 -24.69 27.96 6.26
CA ASP A 411 -25.36 28.41 7.49
C ASP A 411 -24.92 27.64 8.74
N GLY A 412 -24.10 26.58 8.58
CA GLY A 412 -23.52 25.77 9.63
C GLY A 412 -24.46 24.71 10.21
N THR A 413 -25.58 24.42 9.57
CA THR A 413 -26.47 23.32 9.96
C THR A 413 -25.98 21.98 9.41
N LEU A 414 -25.11 21.98 8.39
CA LEU A 414 -24.23 20.90 8.00
C LEU A 414 -22.79 21.31 8.34
N LYS A 415 -22.04 20.42 8.95
CA LYS A 415 -20.63 20.63 9.24
C LYS A 415 -19.78 19.44 8.83
N VAL A 416 -18.71 19.69 8.08
CA VAL A 416 -17.73 18.70 7.67
C VAL A 416 -16.35 19.23 8.04
N ALA A 417 -15.59 18.49 8.84
CA ALA A 417 -14.28 18.96 9.29
C ALA A 417 -13.35 17.83 9.73
N SER A 418 -12.05 18.11 9.73
CA SER A 418 -11.01 17.21 10.25
C SER A 418 -11.05 15.86 9.54
N LEU A 419 -10.85 15.90 8.21
CA LEU A 419 -10.76 14.72 7.36
C LEU A 419 -9.35 14.62 6.76
N PHE A 420 -8.83 13.41 6.68
CA PHE A 420 -7.71 13.08 5.80
C PHE A 420 -8.23 12.30 4.59
N ILE A 421 -7.88 12.74 3.38
CA ILE A 421 -8.41 12.15 2.14
C ILE A 421 -7.25 11.79 1.21
N ASP A 422 -7.03 10.50 0.99
CA ASP A 422 -6.14 9.95 -0.02
C ASP A 422 -6.98 9.29 -1.13
N ALA A 423 -7.36 10.07 -2.10
CA ALA A 423 -8.17 9.67 -3.24
C ALA A 423 -7.61 10.29 -4.52
N ALA A 424 -7.85 9.64 -5.65
CA ALA A 424 -7.41 10.17 -6.96
C ALA A 424 -7.87 11.61 -7.20
N LYS A 425 -8.98 11.99 -6.59
CA LYS A 425 -9.52 13.33 -6.54
C LYS A 425 -10.04 13.59 -5.11
N THR A 426 -9.35 14.44 -4.38
CA THR A 426 -9.69 14.72 -2.98
C THR A 426 -11.10 15.28 -2.82
N LEU A 427 -11.48 16.27 -3.63
CA LEU A 427 -12.78 16.94 -3.62
C LEU A 427 -13.42 16.83 -5.00
N ALA A 428 -14.73 16.76 -5.06
CA ALA A 428 -15.45 16.92 -6.32
C ALA A 428 -15.21 18.32 -6.92
N ASP A 429 -15.37 18.47 -8.23
CA ASP A 429 -15.16 19.73 -8.97
C ASP A 429 -16.21 19.97 -10.05
N ASP A 430 -17.38 19.41 -9.88
CA ASP A 430 -18.51 19.67 -10.76
C ASP A 430 -19.00 21.12 -10.66
N ALA A 431 -20.16 21.42 -11.22
CA ALA A 431 -20.59 22.83 -11.36
C ALA A 431 -20.95 23.48 -10.02
N ASP A 432 -21.57 22.75 -9.11
CA ASP A 432 -21.98 23.27 -7.80
C ASP A 432 -20.82 23.36 -6.82
N ASP A 433 -19.90 22.40 -6.79
CA ASP A 433 -18.69 22.46 -5.98
C ASP A 433 -17.81 23.66 -6.34
N THR A 434 -17.62 23.86 -7.64
CA THR A 434 -16.86 25.01 -8.15
C THR A 434 -17.57 26.33 -7.85
N ALA A 435 -18.89 26.39 -8.00
CA ALA A 435 -19.68 27.60 -7.73
C ALA A 435 -19.67 27.98 -6.23
N ASN A 436 -19.66 27.00 -5.34
CA ASN A 436 -19.69 27.18 -3.88
C ASN A 436 -18.31 27.18 -3.22
N ASN A 437 -17.22 27.04 -3.99
CA ASN A 437 -15.83 27.03 -3.52
C ASN A 437 -15.53 25.97 -2.45
N LEU A 438 -15.89 24.71 -2.69
CA LEU A 438 -15.66 23.60 -1.79
C LEU A 438 -14.19 23.52 -1.33
N SER A 439 -13.24 23.83 -2.20
CA SER A 439 -11.80 23.86 -1.86
C SER A 439 -11.46 24.89 -0.77
N THR A 440 -12.11 26.05 -0.78
CA THR A 440 -11.92 27.07 0.26
C THR A 440 -12.54 26.61 1.59
N TYR A 441 -13.70 25.96 1.54
CA TYR A 441 -14.31 25.38 2.73
C TYR A 441 -13.40 24.32 3.34
N ALA A 442 -12.91 23.40 2.52
CA ALA A 442 -12.01 22.31 2.94
C ALA A 442 -10.74 22.83 3.65
N ALA A 443 -10.08 23.84 3.06
CA ALA A 443 -8.90 24.46 3.62
C ALA A 443 -9.15 25.12 5.00
N ASN A 444 -10.34 25.66 5.23
CA ASN A 444 -10.70 26.30 6.49
C ASN A 444 -11.19 25.34 7.59
N ASN A 445 -11.46 24.08 7.26
CA ASN A 445 -12.05 23.09 8.15
C ASN A 445 -11.18 21.83 8.34
N ASN A 446 -9.86 21.94 8.15
CA ASN A 446 -8.91 20.84 8.29
C ASN A 446 -9.27 19.60 7.44
N ILE A 447 -9.78 19.79 6.23
CA ILE A 447 -9.95 18.71 5.26
C ILE A 447 -8.68 18.70 4.40
N VAL A 448 -7.86 17.69 4.60
CA VAL A 448 -6.50 17.60 4.06
C VAL A 448 -6.42 16.48 3.04
N GLY A 449 -5.94 16.79 1.84
CA GLY A 449 -5.64 15.79 0.82
C GLY A 449 -4.15 15.42 0.84
N GLY A 450 -3.83 14.16 0.59
CA GLY A 450 -2.45 13.69 0.51
C GLY A 450 -2.34 12.19 0.43
N GLU A 451 -1.13 11.66 0.25
CA GLU A 451 -0.87 10.23 0.33
C GLU A 451 -1.00 9.74 1.79
N ASN A 452 -1.70 8.63 1.98
CA ASN A 452 -1.89 8.09 3.32
C ASN A 452 -0.60 7.47 3.90
N SER A 453 -0.55 7.43 5.23
CA SER A 453 0.49 6.73 6.00
C SER A 453 -0.09 5.63 6.87
N LEU A 454 -1.25 5.10 6.50
CA LEU A 454 -1.96 4.08 7.25
C LEU A 454 -1.10 2.85 7.49
N ARG A 455 -1.07 2.39 8.74
CA ARG A 455 -0.44 1.14 9.13
C ARG A 455 -1.44 0.00 9.00
N GLU A 456 -1.00 -1.16 8.52
CA GLU A 456 -1.86 -2.34 8.39
C GLU A 456 -3.20 -2.04 7.67
N ARG A 457 -3.19 -1.07 6.75
CA ARG A 457 -4.33 -0.58 5.94
C ARG A 457 -5.33 0.31 6.68
N PHE A 458 -5.54 0.16 7.98
CA PHE A 458 -6.65 0.80 8.71
C PHE A 458 -6.22 1.72 9.85
N PHE A 459 -5.03 1.54 10.40
CA PHE A 459 -4.59 2.27 11.59
C PHE A 459 -3.87 3.55 11.22
N PRO A 460 -4.24 4.71 11.77
CA PRO A 460 -3.66 5.99 11.37
C PRO A 460 -2.15 6.03 11.61
N GLY A 461 -1.42 6.55 10.63
CA GLY A 461 -0.01 6.84 10.70
C GLY A 461 0.27 8.32 10.91
N THR A 462 1.45 8.77 10.53
CA THR A 462 1.91 10.14 10.83
C THR A 462 1.14 11.23 10.09
N GLN A 463 0.67 10.96 8.87
CA GLN A 463 -0.07 11.94 8.08
C GLN A 463 -1.46 12.17 8.67
N GLU A 464 -2.18 11.08 8.95
CA GLU A 464 -3.52 11.11 9.52
C GLU A 464 -3.51 11.72 10.94
N LEU A 465 -2.54 11.33 11.78
CA LEU A 465 -2.38 11.85 13.15
C LEU A 465 -1.94 13.33 13.20
N ALA A 466 -1.49 13.89 12.08
CA ALA A 466 -1.16 15.32 11.99
C ALA A 466 -2.40 16.19 11.72
N VAL A 467 -3.54 15.62 11.33
CA VAL A 467 -4.78 16.37 11.11
C VAL A 467 -5.35 16.81 12.47
N PRO A 468 -5.62 18.10 12.69
CA PRO A 468 -6.23 18.57 13.93
C PRO A 468 -7.61 17.95 14.12
N VAL A 469 -7.88 17.39 15.28
CA VAL A 469 -9.18 16.81 15.64
C VAL A 469 -10.23 17.88 15.80
N SER A 470 -11.45 17.65 15.32
CA SER A 470 -12.60 18.51 15.61
C SER A 470 -13.19 18.15 16.97
N ASN A 471 -13.48 19.17 17.77
CA ASN A 471 -14.14 19.06 19.07
C ASN A 471 -15.65 19.40 18.98
N ASP A 472 -16.23 19.38 17.79
CA ASP A 472 -17.60 19.85 17.57
C ASP A 472 -18.67 18.96 18.25
N LEU A 473 -18.32 17.71 18.52
CA LEU A 473 -19.18 16.74 19.15
C LEU A 473 -18.87 16.46 20.63
N ASP A 474 -17.86 17.09 21.24
CA ASP A 474 -17.47 16.88 22.65
C ASP A 474 -18.61 17.15 23.65
N ALA A 475 -19.54 18.02 23.31
CA ALA A 475 -20.68 18.34 24.16
C ALA A 475 -21.81 17.27 24.09
N ASN A 476 -21.77 16.39 23.09
CA ASN A 476 -22.74 15.31 22.94
C ASN A 476 -22.23 14.06 23.71
N PRO A 477 -22.95 13.63 24.78
CA PRO A 477 -22.47 12.56 25.65
C PRO A 477 -22.39 11.17 24.97
N PHE A 478 -22.86 11.05 23.75
CA PHE A 478 -22.69 9.83 22.97
C PHE A 478 -21.24 9.67 22.50
N PHE A 479 -20.52 10.74 22.19
CA PHE A 479 -19.18 10.65 21.63
C PHE A 479 -18.11 10.59 22.71
N ASP A 480 -17.15 9.71 22.53
CA ASP A 480 -15.91 9.69 23.32
C ASP A 480 -15.01 10.83 22.81
N ASP A 481 -14.46 11.62 23.74
CA ASP A 481 -13.48 12.64 23.44
C ASP A 481 -12.11 11.99 23.19
N VAL A 482 -11.68 11.97 21.95
CA VAL A 482 -10.43 11.34 21.52
C VAL A 482 -9.54 12.32 20.75
N SER A 483 -8.24 12.11 20.82
CA SER A 483 -7.23 13.00 20.23
C SER A 483 -6.76 12.57 18.83
N TYR A 484 -7.56 11.79 18.08
CA TYR A 484 -7.21 11.27 16.77
C TYR A 484 -8.42 11.26 15.81
N ILE A 485 -8.15 11.28 14.52
CA ILE A 485 -9.13 11.03 13.46
C ILE A 485 -9.10 9.55 13.04
N GLY A 486 -10.16 9.08 12.37
CA GLY A 486 -10.29 7.69 11.96
C GLY A 486 -10.93 6.78 13.01
N ALA A 487 -11.24 5.55 12.62
CA ALA A 487 -11.92 4.56 13.43
C ALA A 487 -11.06 3.95 14.55
N PHE A 488 -9.73 4.04 14.41
CA PHE A 488 -8.76 3.46 15.32
C PHE A 488 -7.78 4.50 15.84
N SER A 489 -7.25 4.29 17.05
CA SER A 489 -6.17 5.12 17.58
C SER A 489 -4.83 4.84 16.92
N GLY A 490 -3.88 5.77 17.01
CA GLY A 490 -2.51 5.58 16.52
C GLY A 490 -1.72 4.49 17.25
N THR A 491 -2.24 3.92 18.33
CA THR A 491 -1.60 2.84 19.11
C THR A 491 -2.23 1.47 18.91
N GLU A 492 -3.41 1.39 18.32
CA GLU A 492 -4.04 0.12 17.98
C GLU A 492 -3.32 -0.59 16.86
N THR A 493 -3.46 -1.91 16.84
CA THR A 493 -2.89 -2.82 15.85
C THR A 493 -3.92 -3.88 15.49
N ARG A 494 -3.68 -4.63 14.41
CA ARG A 494 -4.47 -5.78 14.02
C ARG A 494 -4.70 -6.78 15.16
N ALA A 495 -3.69 -7.01 16.00
CA ALA A 495 -3.76 -7.95 17.10
C ALA A 495 -4.51 -7.42 18.35
N SER A 496 -4.79 -6.12 18.40
CA SER A 496 -5.43 -5.48 19.54
C SER A 496 -6.19 -4.23 19.09
N ASN A 497 -7.46 -4.42 18.75
CA ASN A 497 -8.39 -3.37 18.35
C ASN A 497 -9.84 -3.81 18.62
N TRP A 498 -10.77 -2.86 18.57
CA TRP A 498 -12.19 -3.12 18.85
C TRP A 498 -12.93 -3.93 17.76
N ALA A 499 -12.39 -3.97 16.52
CA ALA A 499 -13.01 -4.69 15.41
C ALA A 499 -12.62 -6.18 15.33
N SER A 500 -11.91 -6.70 16.33
CA SER A 500 -11.45 -8.10 16.39
C SER A 500 -12.58 -9.14 16.38
N PHE A 501 -13.80 -8.76 16.73
CA PHE A 501 -15.00 -9.61 16.64
C PHE A 501 -15.44 -9.87 15.19
N ALA A 502 -15.11 -8.98 14.26
CA ALA A 502 -15.43 -9.09 12.86
C ALA A 502 -14.71 -10.31 12.27
N GLN A 503 -15.47 -11.35 11.97
CA GLN A 503 -14.96 -12.62 11.47
C GLN A 503 -15.00 -12.68 9.96
N THR A 504 -14.51 -13.71 9.38
CA THR A 504 -14.66 -14.15 7.99
C THR A 504 -14.31 -13.14 6.88
N GLY A 505 -13.33 -13.43 6.08
CA GLY A 505 -12.97 -12.79 4.80
C GLY A 505 -12.81 -11.29 4.87
N THR A 506 -12.57 -10.81 6.05
CA THR A 506 -12.96 -9.52 6.55
C THR A 506 -11.74 -8.63 6.69
N LEU A 507 -11.96 -7.53 7.38
CA LEU A 507 -10.99 -6.47 7.63
C LEU A 507 -9.55 -6.97 7.87
N PHE A 508 -9.41 -8.07 8.61
CA PHE A 508 -8.12 -8.62 9.05
C PHE A 508 -7.84 -10.03 8.52
N ALA A 509 -8.51 -10.48 7.45
CA ALA A 509 -8.16 -11.75 6.81
C ALA A 509 -6.67 -11.75 6.41
N PRO A 510 -5.97 -12.90 6.49
CA PRO A 510 -4.63 -13.00 5.96
C PRO A 510 -4.62 -12.55 4.50
N ILE A 511 -3.87 -11.48 4.21
CA ILE A 511 -3.77 -10.96 2.85
C ILE A 511 -3.13 -12.06 2.00
N GLY A 512 -3.82 -12.50 0.95
CA GLY A 512 -3.24 -13.40 -0.06
C GLY A 512 -2.13 -12.71 -0.83
N CYS A 513 -1.35 -13.47 -1.56
CA CYS A 513 -0.40 -12.90 -2.49
C CYS A 513 -1.13 -12.14 -3.61
N PRO A 514 -0.74 -10.89 -3.93
CA PRO A 514 -1.39 -10.12 -4.99
C PRO A 514 -1.37 -10.82 -6.33
N THR A 515 -2.37 -10.56 -7.17
CA THR A 515 -2.40 -11.06 -8.55
C THR A 515 -1.11 -10.68 -9.29
N GLY A 516 -0.49 -11.64 -9.94
CA GLY A 516 0.84 -11.47 -10.58
C GLY A 516 1.99 -11.97 -9.73
N THR A 517 1.72 -12.37 -8.48
CA THR A 517 2.67 -13.09 -7.63
C THR A 517 2.13 -14.48 -7.26
N THR A 518 2.99 -15.37 -6.76
CA THR A 518 2.61 -16.72 -6.33
C THR A 518 3.09 -16.98 -4.91
N GLU A 519 2.28 -17.65 -4.10
CA GLU A 519 2.68 -18.02 -2.75
C GLU A 519 3.82 -19.04 -2.78
N ASN A 520 4.89 -18.77 -2.06
CA ASN A 520 6.10 -19.59 -1.96
C ASN A 520 6.44 -19.92 -0.49
N GLY A 521 5.46 -20.32 0.30
CA GLY A 521 5.63 -20.64 1.71
C GLY A 521 5.72 -19.41 2.61
N THR A 522 6.51 -19.50 3.68
CA THR A 522 6.66 -18.43 4.68
C THR A 522 8.13 -18.06 4.91
N LEU A 523 8.37 -16.81 5.28
CA LEU A 523 9.66 -16.27 5.68
C LEU A 523 9.46 -15.41 6.93
N ASP A 524 10.15 -15.72 8.03
CA ASP A 524 9.98 -15.04 9.31
C ASP A 524 8.53 -15.00 9.83
N GLY A 525 7.80 -16.10 9.64
CA GLY A 525 6.39 -16.21 10.01
C GLY A 525 5.42 -15.49 9.08
N LYS A 526 5.91 -14.71 8.11
CA LYS A 526 5.12 -13.99 7.11
C LYS A 526 4.96 -14.81 5.83
N ARG A 527 3.88 -14.59 5.09
CA ARG A 527 3.65 -15.22 3.79
C ARG A 527 4.65 -14.67 2.76
N LEU A 528 5.33 -15.57 2.05
CA LEU A 528 6.29 -15.22 1.01
C LEU A 528 5.59 -15.24 -0.36
N CYS A 529 5.46 -14.05 -0.97
CA CYS A 529 4.86 -13.87 -2.28
C CYS A 529 5.95 -13.71 -3.33
N GLN A 530 6.10 -14.69 -4.19
CA GLN A 530 7.14 -14.72 -5.22
C GLN A 530 6.72 -13.94 -6.45
N ILE A 531 7.51 -12.98 -6.85
CA ILE A 531 7.44 -12.30 -8.15
C ILE A 531 8.23 -13.17 -9.13
N PRO A 532 7.60 -13.78 -10.15
CA PRO A 532 8.30 -14.69 -11.05
C PRO A 532 9.35 -13.95 -11.86
N GLY A 533 10.48 -14.61 -12.12
CA GLY A 533 11.52 -14.10 -13.03
C GLY A 533 10.99 -13.87 -14.44
N GLY A 534 11.59 -12.89 -15.13
CA GLY A 534 11.16 -12.44 -16.46
C GLY A 534 10.54 -11.04 -16.41
N ASN A 535 9.81 -10.65 -17.43
CA ASN A 535 9.28 -9.30 -17.55
C ASN A 535 7.83 -9.22 -17.05
N LEU A 536 7.55 -8.29 -16.15
CA LEU A 536 6.20 -7.86 -15.80
C LEU A 536 5.60 -7.12 -17.01
N THR A 537 4.50 -7.61 -17.55
CA THR A 537 3.84 -7.03 -18.72
C THR A 537 2.55 -6.29 -18.36
N SER A 538 2.26 -6.16 -17.10
CA SER A 538 1.15 -5.38 -16.52
C SER A 538 1.62 -4.70 -15.23
N ASN A 539 0.88 -3.70 -14.78
CA ASN A 539 1.14 -3.06 -13.50
C ASN A 539 0.99 -4.07 -12.36
N LEU A 540 1.87 -3.94 -11.36
CA LEU A 540 1.84 -4.75 -10.15
C LEU A 540 2.01 -3.84 -8.93
N THR A 541 1.12 -3.97 -7.96
CA THR A 541 1.25 -3.31 -6.66
C THR A 541 1.63 -4.33 -5.59
N LEU A 542 2.69 -4.06 -4.86
CA LEU A 542 3.11 -4.82 -3.69
C LEU A 542 2.52 -4.13 -2.47
N SER A 543 1.41 -4.67 -1.99
CA SER A 543 0.69 -4.09 -0.85
C SER A 543 1.41 -4.34 0.46
N ASN A 544 1.33 -3.37 1.35
CA ASN A 544 1.77 -3.55 2.72
C ASN A 544 0.72 -4.39 3.49
N GLY A 545 1.11 -5.61 3.82
CA GLY A 545 0.43 -6.38 4.85
C GLY A 545 1.52 -6.86 5.79
N ASP A 546 1.37 -6.65 7.09
CA ASP A 546 2.36 -7.10 8.08
C ASP A 546 2.69 -8.59 7.99
N GLU A 547 1.90 -9.34 7.21
CA GLU A 547 2.03 -10.76 6.95
C GLU A 547 2.69 -11.09 5.62
N LEU A 548 3.09 -10.09 4.81
CA LEU A 548 3.65 -10.31 3.48
C LEU A 548 5.14 -9.95 3.42
N ILE A 549 5.89 -10.78 2.73
CA ILE A 549 7.23 -10.48 2.20
C ILE A 549 7.22 -10.89 0.72
N TYR A 550 7.81 -10.06 -0.13
CA TYR A 550 7.90 -10.33 -1.56
C TYR A 550 9.28 -10.84 -1.94
N GLU A 551 9.33 -11.81 -2.84
CA GLU A 551 10.59 -12.44 -3.29
C GLU A 551 10.80 -12.22 -4.79
N LEU A 552 11.93 -11.64 -5.16
CA LEU A 552 12.40 -11.64 -6.54
C LEU A 552 13.03 -13.02 -6.83
N ASN A 553 12.45 -13.76 -7.77
CA ASN A 553 12.95 -15.08 -8.17
C ASN A 553 13.73 -14.97 -9.48
N GLY A 554 15.04 -14.76 -9.36
CA GLY A 554 15.92 -14.44 -10.49
C GLY A 554 15.73 -13.01 -10.99
N VAL A 555 16.02 -12.74 -12.25
CA VAL A 555 15.93 -11.40 -12.83
C VAL A 555 14.47 -11.04 -13.10
N VAL A 556 14.03 -9.95 -12.50
CA VAL A 556 12.67 -9.38 -12.69
C VAL A 556 12.79 -8.07 -13.47
N GLY A 557 12.21 -8.02 -14.66
CA GLY A 557 12.11 -6.79 -15.46
C GLY A 557 10.74 -6.12 -15.28
N VAL A 558 10.71 -4.84 -15.00
CA VAL A 558 9.47 -4.03 -15.03
C VAL A 558 9.27 -3.57 -16.46
N GLY A 559 8.24 -4.10 -17.13
CA GLY A 559 7.95 -3.86 -18.54
C GLY A 559 8.90 -4.56 -19.52
N VAL A 560 8.73 -4.26 -20.79
CA VAL A 560 9.60 -4.64 -21.90
C VAL A 560 10.08 -3.36 -22.57
N ASP A 561 11.37 -3.24 -22.84
CA ASP A 561 12.00 -2.03 -23.38
C ASP A 561 11.19 -1.41 -24.54
N LEU A 562 10.80 -0.17 -24.39
CA LEU A 562 10.04 0.60 -25.38
C LEU A 562 10.93 1.40 -26.34
N GLY A 563 12.26 1.31 -26.18
CA GLY A 563 13.24 1.99 -27.03
C GLY A 563 13.52 3.44 -26.63
N PRO A 564 14.46 4.11 -27.33
CA PRO A 564 14.98 5.42 -26.93
C PRO A 564 14.05 6.59 -27.25
N ASP A 565 13.08 6.40 -28.16
CA ASP A 565 12.15 7.45 -28.61
C ASP A 565 10.74 7.17 -28.10
N PRO A 566 10.20 7.97 -27.15
CA PRO A 566 8.83 7.80 -26.69
C PRO A 566 7.78 8.04 -27.79
N ALA A 567 8.11 8.78 -28.85
CA ALA A 567 7.21 9.02 -29.98
C ALA A 567 7.19 7.85 -31.00
N ALA A 568 8.18 6.95 -30.93
CA ALA A 568 8.31 5.81 -31.82
C ALA A 568 8.71 4.53 -31.04
N PRO A 569 7.83 4.00 -30.19
CA PRO A 569 8.13 2.82 -29.40
C PRO A 569 8.52 1.62 -30.27
N VAL A 570 9.48 0.82 -29.82
CA VAL A 570 9.90 -0.39 -30.55
C VAL A 570 8.80 -1.45 -30.54
N PRO A 571 8.59 -2.21 -31.62
CA PRO A 571 7.59 -3.25 -31.68
C PRO A 571 7.80 -4.31 -30.60
N GLY A 572 6.78 -4.60 -29.81
CA GLY A 572 6.82 -5.58 -28.72
C GLY A 572 7.25 -4.98 -27.36
N GLY A 573 7.59 -3.69 -27.32
CA GLY A 573 7.78 -2.97 -26.06
C GLY A 573 6.47 -2.85 -25.28
N ILE A 574 6.55 -2.99 -23.95
CA ILE A 574 5.40 -2.93 -23.02
C ILE A 574 5.78 -2.07 -21.82
N SER A 575 4.99 -1.05 -21.55
CA SER A 575 5.11 -0.27 -20.31
C SER A 575 4.45 -1.02 -19.15
N ALA A 576 5.09 -1.01 -17.99
CA ALA A 576 4.51 -1.48 -16.73
C ALA A 576 5.01 -0.60 -15.58
N THR A 577 4.22 -0.55 -14.52
CA THR A 577 4.60 0.09 -13.26
C THR A 577 4.61 -0.94 -12.14
N LEU A 578 5.73 -1.00 -11.40
CA LEU A 578 5.80 -1.71 -10.13
C LEU A 578 5.66 -0.68 -9.01
N THR A 579 4.54 -0.73 -8.30
CA THR A 579 4.27 0.14 -7.14
C THR A 579 4.51 -0.64 -5.85
N ILE A 580 5.23 -0.05 -4.90
CA ILE A 580 5.57 -0.68 -3.62
C ILE A 580 5.11 0.25 -2.50
N GLU A 581 4.17 -0.24 -1.70
CA GLU A 581 3.59 0.52 -0.60
C GLU A 581 4.54 0.70 0.59
N PRO A 582 4.29 1.67 1.49
CA PRO A 582 5.12 1.92 2.67
C PRO A 582 5.29 0.67 3.54
N GLY A 583 6.50 0.41 4.04
CA GLY A 583 6.80 -0.71 4.96
C GLY A 583 6.95 -2.09 4.28
N VAL A 584 6.80 -2.17 2.97
CA VAL A 584 6.99 -3.42 2.23
C VAL A 584 8.45 -3.85 2.23
N THR A 585 8.66 -5.15 2.47
CA THR A 585 9.98 -5.79 2.32
C THR A 585 9.99 -6.67 1.07
N VAL A 586 10.97 -6.42 0.20
CA VAL A 586 11.27 -7.21 -1.00
C VAL A 586 12.62 -7.91 -0.82
N VAL A 587 12.67 -9.21 -1.01
CA VAL A 587 13.91 -9.98 -0.87
C VAL A 587 14.40 -10.53 -2.21
N GLY A 588 15.68 -10.42 -2.49
CA GLY A 588 16.33 -11.23 -3.53
C GLY A 588 16.47 -12.68 -3.04
N ALA A 589 16.02 -13.65 -3.84
CA ALA A 589 16.06 -15.07 -3.49
C ALA A 589 17.50 -15.55 -3.29
N ASP A 590 18.41 -15.13 -4.17
CA ASP A 590 19.83 -15.51 -4.23
C ASP A 590 20.64 -14.48 -5.05
N GLU A 591 21.88 -14.84 -5.39
CA GLU A 591 22.81 -14.02 -6.18
C GLU A 591 22.32 -13.74 -7.61
N ASP A 592 21.43 -14.54 -8.19
CA ASP A 592 20.87 -14.35 -9.52
C ASP A 592 19.65 -13.40 -9.52
N ALA A 593 19.17 -12.96 -8.35
CA ALA A 593 17.99 -12.13 -8.21
C ALA A 593 18.33 -10.62 -8.23
N TYR A 594 17.75 -9.88 -9.16
CA TYR A 594 17.81 -8.40 -9.20
C TYR A 594 16.64 -7.81 -9.98
N LEU A 595 16.38 -6.53 -9.76
CA LEU A 595 15.27 -5.82 -10.37
C LEU A 595 15.78 -4.87 -11.47
N ILE A 596 15.13 -4.91 -12.64
CA ILE A 596 15.43 -4.03 -13.76
C ILE A 596 14.18 -3.23 -14.13
N VAL A 597 14.26 -1.92 -14.14
CA VAL A 597 13.24 -1.07 -14.76
C VAL A 597 13.62 -0.85 -16.22
N ARG A 598 12.78 -1.26 -17.15
CA ARG A 598 13.01 -1.11 -18.58
C ARG A 598 12.61 0.29 -19.05
N ARG A 599 13.24 0.84 -20.12
CA ARG A 599 12.89 2.17 -20.65
C ARG A 599 11.39 2.30 -20.92
N GLY A 600 10.78 3.38 -20.41
CA GLY A 600 9.35 3.66 -20.51
C GLY A 600 8.47 2.89 -19.55
N SER A 601 9.06 2.24 -18.54
CA SER A 601 8.39 1.62 -17.40
C SER A 601 8.83 2.30 -16.10
N ARG A 602 8.16 2.00 -14.99
CA ARG A 602 8.32 2.75 -13.75
C ARG A 602 8.47 1.85 -12.53
N LEU A 603 9.34 2.24 -11.59
CA LEU A 603 9.37 1.76 -10.22
C LEU A 603 8.91 2.90 -9.30
N VAL A 604 7.86 2.66 -8.51
CA VAL A 604 7.32 3.64 -7.57
C VAL A 604 7.37 3.05 -6.17
N THR A 605 8.30 3.53 -5.34
CA THR A 605 8.37 3.18 -3.92
C THR A 605 7.78 4.32 -3.09
N ASN A 606 6.80 4.00 -2.25
CA ASN A 606 6.04 4.95 -1.44
C ASN A 606 6.42 4.88 0.04
N GLY A 607 7.69 4.63 0.35
CA GLY A 607 8.16 4.57 1.73
C GLY A 607 7.96 5.88 2.49
N THR A 608 7.93 5.78 3.82
CA THR A 608 7.91 6.92 4.75
C THR A 608 9.01 6.77 5.79
N ALA A 609 9.30 7.82 6.54
CA ALA A 609 10.31 7.77 7.60
C ALA A 609 10.02 6.71 8.69
N THR A 610 8.76 6.32 8.88
CA THR A 610 8.34 5.30 9.85
C THR A 610 8.04 3.94 9.22
N ALA A 611 7.93 3.89 7.89
CA ALA A 611 7.63 2.68 7.14
C ALA A 611 8.41 2.68 5.81
N PRO A 612 9.75 2.57 5.82
CA PRO A 612 10.55 2.56 4.61
C PRO A 612 10.26 1.30 3.77
N VAL A 613 10.42 1.41 2.46
CA VAL A 613 10.48 0.26 1.57
C VAL A 613 11.87 -0.36 1.68
N VAL A 614 11.94 -1.66 1.92
CA VAL A 614 13.21 -2.37 2.14
C VAL A 614 13.44 -3.40 1.06
N PHE A 615 14.52 -3.25 0.31
CA PHE A 615 15.08 -4.29 -0.55
C PHE A 615 16.27 -4.93 0.16
N THR A 616 16.25 -6.25 0.33
CA THR A 616 17.31 -6.96 1.04
C THR A 616 17.48 -8.39 0.50
N ALA A 617 18.37 -9.19 1.08
CA ALA A 617 18.52 -10.59 0.72
C ALA A 617 17.58 -11.48 1.55
N LYS A 618 17.06 -12.55 0.95
CA LYS A 618 16.27 -13.56 1.66
C LYS A 618 17.03 -14.15 2.85
N SER A 619 18.34 -14.42 2.69
CA SER A 619 19.20 -14.93 3.74
C SER A 619 19.35 -13.99 4.94
N ALA A 620 19.25 -12.68 4.72
CA ALA A 620 19.31 -11.69 5.80
C ALA A 620 18.11 -11.78 6.76
N ILE A 621 16.98 -12.30 6.27
CA ILE A 621 15.77 -12.52 7.08
C ILE A 621 15.73 -13.96 7.60
N SER A 622 16.04 -14.96 6.76
CA SER A 622 15.94 -16.39 7.18
C SER A 622 17.02 -16.82 8.17
N ASP A 623 18.20 -16.20 8.14
CA ASP A 623 19.31 -16.44 9.04
C ASP A 623 20.06 -15.14 9.38
N PRO A 624 19.47 -14.25 10.18
CA PRO A 624 20.11 -12.98 10.56
C PRO A 624 21.47 -13.18 11.25
N SER A 625 21.70 -14.36 11.83
CA SER A 625 22.96 -14.65 12.49
C SER A 625 24.15 -14.86 11.54
N SER A 626 23.88 -15.13 10.25
CA SER A 626 24.88 -15.22 9.19
C SER A 626 25.32 -13.84 8.67
N ILE A 627 24.56 -12.81 8.95
CA ILE A 627 24.82 -11.45 8.48
C ILE A 627 25.84 -10.75 9.39
N THR A 628 26.83 -10.18 8.78
CA THR A 628 27.89 -9.41 9.45
C THR A 628 28.10 -8.09 8.70
N ASN A 629 28.88 -7.18 9.25
CA ASN A 629 29.31 -5.96 8.57
C ASN A 629 30.18 -6.21 7.30
N ALA A 630 30.58 -7.46 7.08
CA ALA A 630 31.32 -7.90 5.89
C ALA A 630 30.40 -8.57 4.84
N THR A 631 29.12 -8.78 5.13
CA THR A 631 28.17 -9.42 4.21
C THR A 631 27.75 -8.44 3.12
N LYS A 632 28.04 -8.78 1.87
CA LYS A 632 27.78 -7.98 0.67
C LYS A 632 27.56 -8.89 -0.53
N GLY A 633 26.95 -8.41 -1.61
CA GLY A 633 26.86 -9.15 -2.87
C GLY A 633 26.08 -10.45 -2.82
N ILE A 634 25.06 -10.56 -1.96
CA ILE A 634 24.27 -11.79 -1.80
C ILE A 634 22.92 -11.73 -2.57
N TRP A 635 22.71 -10.66 -3.31
CA TRP A 635 21.69 -10.47 -4.36
C TRP A 635 22.10 -9.28 -5.22
N GLY A 636 21.44 -9.05 -6.38
CA GLY A 636 21.99 -8.12 -7.37
C GLY A 636 21.79 -6.65 -7.05
N GLY A 637 20.60 -6.19 -6.74
CA GLY A 637 20.30 -4.75 -6.55
C GLY A 637 19.26 -4.23 -7.53
N LEU A 638 19.28 -2.90 -7.74
CA LEU A 638 18.30 -2.19 -8.58
C LEU A 638 19.00 -1.58 -9.80
N VAL A 639 18.52 -1.88 -11.01
CA VAL A 639 18.99 -1.28 -12.26
C VAL A 639 17.84 -0.53 -12.92
N ILE A 640 18.00 0.76 -13.18
CA ILE A 640 16.95 1.60 -13.77
C ILE A 640 17.45 2.17 -15.09
N ASN A 641 16.81 1.72 -16.20
CA ASN A 641 17.11 2.15 -17.55
C ASN A 641 16.16 3.23 -18.01
N GLY A 642 16.67 4.39 -18.37
CA GLY A 642 15.92 5.53 -18.89
C GLY A 642 16.33 5.90 -20.32
N ARG A 643 15.68 6.95 -20.85
CA ARG A 643 15.81 7.51 -22.20
C ARG A 643 16.54 8.84 -22.23
N ALA A 644 17.10 9.27 -21.10
CA ALA A 644 17.78 10.55 -21.01
C ALA A 644 19.16 10.53 -21.73
N PRO A 645 19.71 11.71 -22.04
CA PRO A 645 20.98 11.85 -22.76
C PRO A 645 22.17 11.17 -22.08
N ILE A 646 22.96 10.46 -22.88
CA ILE A 646 24.23 9.86 -22.46
C ILE A 646 25.32 10.23 -23.47
N ASN A 647 26.60 10.08 -23.12
CA ASN A 647 27.72 10.33 -24.04
C ASN A 647 28.41 9.04 -24.54
N ALA A 648 28.03 7.88 -24.02
CA ALA A 648 28.58 6.58 -24.38
C ALA A 648 27.65 5.85 -25.35
N CYS A 649 27.95 5.87 -26.62
CA CYS A 649 27.13 5.26 -27.67
C CYS A 649 27.76 3.96 -28.19
N ILE A 650 26.96 2.87 -28.30
CA ILE A 650 27.40 1.61 -28.95
C ILE A 650 27.75 1.86 -30.39
N GLU A 651 26.89 2.56 -31.13
CA GLU A 651 27.10 2.89 -32.51
C GLU A 651 28.11 4.05 -32.63
N ALA A 652 29.29 3.77 -33.13
CA ALA A 652 30.38 4.76 -33.25
C ALA A 652 30.02 6.02 -34.07
N SER A 653 28.97 5.95 -34.89
CA SER A 653 28.47 7.09 -35.69
C SER A 653 27.42 7.90 -34.95
N ALA A 654 26.87 7.41 -33.83
CA ALA A 654 25.90 8.15 -33.04
C ALA A 654 26.57 9.31 -32.30
N THR A 655 25.84 10.41 -32.19
CA THR A 655 26.26 11.57 -31.40
C THR A 655 25.70 11.46 -30.00
N GLY A 656 26.50 11.71 -28.97
CA GLY A 656 26.07 11.72 -27.59
C GLY A 656 24.88 12.65 -27.39
N GLY A 657 23.92 12.23 -26.56
CA GLY A 657 22.70 12.97 -26.25
C GLY A 657 21.63 12.95 -27.35
N THR A 658 21.82 12.17 -28.41
CA THR A 658 20.77 11.99 -29.45
C THR A 658 20.02 10.69 -29.25
N VAL A 659 18.88 10.55 -29.90
CA VAL A 659 18.02 9.35 -29.82
C VAL A 659 18.73 8.07 -30.26
N ASP A 660 19.76 8.18 -31.13
CA ASP A 660 20.53 7.03 -31.60
C ASP A 660 21.71 6.67 -30.67
N CYS A 661 21.93 7.46 -29.61
CA CYS A 661 22.96 7.19 -28.62
C CYS A 661 22.44 6.29 -27.51
N GLU A 662 22.65 5.00 -27.64
CA GLU A 662 22.28 3.95 -26.70
C GLU A 662 23.53 3.21 -26.22
N LYS A 663 23.49 2.71 -24.98
CA LYS A 663 24.52 1.85 -24.37
C LYS A 663 23.89 0.59 -23.80
N SER A 664 24.63 -0.52 -23.75
CA SER A 664 24.23 -1.71 -23.01
C SER A 664 24.46 -1.46 -21.53
N GLY A 665 23.43 -1.75 -20.73
CA GLY A 665 23.48 -1.60 -19.29
C GLY A 665 24.17 -2.78 -18.61
N GLU A 666 24.52 -2.58 -17.35
CA GLU A 666 25.08 -3.59 -16.45
C GLU A 666 24.11 -4.73 -16.23
N GLY A 667 24.61 -5.90 -15.84
CA GLY A 667 23.80 -7.05 -15.56
C GLY A 667 22.95 -7.53 -16.72
N ALA A 668 23.37 -7.29 -17.96
CA ALA A 668 22.55 -7.55 -19.14
C ALA A 668 21.14 -6.90 -19.05
N SER A 669 21.05 -5.74 -18.38
CA SER A 669 19.79 -5.03 -18.16
C SER A 669 19.14 -4.48 -19.43
N GLY A 670 19.77 -4.66 -20.59
CA GLY A 670 19.28 -4.17 -21.86
C GLY A 670 19.89 -2.83 -22.25
N LEU A 671 19.22 -2.10 -23.13
CA LEU A 671 19.71 -0.80 -23.61
C LEU A 671 19.17 0.35 -22.75
N PHE A 672 19.97 1.41 -22.64
CA PHE A 672 19.58 2.67 -22.03
C PHE A 672 20.09 3.86 -22.85
N GLY A 673 19.63 5.06 -22.55
CA GLY A 673 19.95 6.27 -23.27
C GLY A 673 18.93 6.64 -24.33
N GLY A 674 19.08 7.85 -24.86
CA GLY A 674 18.17 8.50 -25.80
C GLY A 674 18.34 10.01 -25.78
N ALA A 675 17.26 10.76 -26.01
CA ALA A 675 17.27 12.22 -26.06
C ALA A 675 16.21 12.88 -25.14
N THR A 676 15.47 12.10 -24.33
CA THR A 676 14.37 12.58 -23.47
C THR A 676 14.94 12.94 -22.10
N ALA A 677 15.34 14.20 -21.92
CA ALA A 677 15.99 14.64 -20.68
C ALA A 677 15.05 14.58 -19.45
N ASP A 678 13.75 14.72 -19.66
CA ASP A 678 12.69 14.63 -18.66
C ASP A 678 12.01 13.25 -18.62
N ASP A 679 12.70 12.20 -19.06
CA ASP A 679 12.21 10.82 -18.95
C ASP A 679 11.89 10.47 -17.50
N ASP A 680 10.77 9.76 -17.29
CA ASP A 680 10.25 9.41 -15.98
C ASP A 680 10.26 7.89 -15.81
N SER A 681 11.16 7.40 -14.98
CA SER A 681 11.28 5.99 -14.60
C SER A 681 10.64 5.68 -13.22
N GLY A 682 9.91 6.64 -12.63
CA GLY A 682 9.16 6.47 -11.41
C GLY A 682 9.66 7.29 -10.23
N ARG A 683 9.61 6.70 -9.03
CA ARG A 683 9.96 7.38 -7.78
C ARG A 683 10.61 6.42 -6.80
N LEU A 684 11.73 6.83 -6.21
CA LEU A 684 12.30 6.18 -5.04
C LEU A 684 12.20 7.12 -3.84
N ARG A 685 11.40 6.74 -2.83
CA ARG A 685 11.20 7.54 -1.62
C ARG A 685 11.26 6.67 -0.38
N TYR A 686 12.07 7.06 0.61
CA TYR A 686 12.36 6.28 1.81
C TYR A 686 12.63 4.81 1.47
N THR A 687 13.61 4.61 0.59
CA THR A 687 13.95 3.29 0.04
C THR A 687 15.31 2.87 0.55
N ARG A 688 15.39 1.66 1.07
CA ARG A 688 16.60 1.05 1.62
C ARG A 688 16.99 -0.17 0.83
N VAL A 689 18.21 -0.20 0.29
CA VAL A 689 18.81 -1.33 -0.46
C VAL A 689 19.97 -1.88 0.36
N GLN A 690 19.93 -3.18 0.69
CA GLN A 690 20.87 -3.78 1.60
C GLN A 690 21.48 -5.06 1.03
N TYR A 691 22.79 -5.27 1.23
CA TYR A 691 23.57 -6.48 0.91
C TYR A 691 23.58 -6.85 -0.59
N ALA A 692 23.38 -5.87 -1.46
CA ALA A 692 23.34 -6.02 -2.90
C ALA A 692 24.77 -6.01 -3.53
N GLY A 693 24.84 -5.91 -4.87
CA GLY A 693 26.11 -5.73 -5.60
C GLY A 693 26.76 -7.03 -6.04
N VAL A 694 26.00 -8.00 -6.53
CA VAL A 694 26.56 -9.29 -6.93
C VAL A 694 27.52 -9.14 -8.13
N ARG A 695 28.62 -9.89 -8.09
CA ARG A 695 29.54 -10.03 -9.22
C ARG A 695 29.03 -11.08 -10.20
N LEU A 696 28.59 -10.65 -11.38
CA LEU A 696 28.08 -11.52 -12.44
C LEU A 696 29.21 -12.14 -13.26
N THR A 697 30.25 -11.37 -13.55
CA THR A 697 31.49 -11.83 -14.20
C THR A 697 32.68 -11.12 -13.56
N ASN A 698 33.92 -11.36 -14.05
CA ASN A 698 35.11 -10.64 -13.54
C ASN A 698 35.11 -9.13 -13.92
N ASP A 699 34.29 -8.75 -14.88
CA ASP A 699 34.24 -7.40 -15.43
C ASP A 699 32.83 -6.83 -15.47
N ASP A 700 31.89 -7.42 -14.72
CA ASP A 700 30.47 -7.02 -14.66
C ASP A 700 29.97 -7.28 -13.22
N GLU A 701 29.94 -6.27 -12.43
CA GLU A 701 29.43 -6.22 -11.05
C GLU A 701 28.17 -5.35 -11.04
N LEU A 702 27.28 -5.57 -10.10
CA LEU A 702 26.07 -4.76 -9.96
C LEU A 702 26.22 -3.78 -8.81
N ASN A 703 25.81 -2.56 -9.06
CA ASN A 703 25.72 -1.52 -8.05
C ASN A 703 24.54 -1.74 -7.09
N GLY A 704 24.54 -1.06 -5.97
CA GLY A 704 23.36 -1.03 -5.10
C GLY A 704 22.14 -0.48 -5.85
N ILE A 705 22.36 0.68 -6.51
CA ILE A 705 21.40 1.28 -7.45
C ILE A 705 22.18 1.82 -8.65
N ALA A 706 21.87 1.34 -9.85
CA ALA A 706 22.39 1.86 -11.10
C ALA A 706 21.34 2.71 -11.82
N PHE A 707 21.59 4.02 -11.98
CA PHE A 707 20.78 4.93 -12.78
C PHE A 707 21.38 5.06 -14.19
N GLN A 708 20.83 4.37 -15.15
CA GLN A 708 21.36 4.27 -16.51
C GLN A 708 20.54 5.12 -17.49
N GLY A 709 21.01 6.33 -17.80
CA GLY A 709 20.31 7.28 -18.67
C GLY A 709 18.92 7.68 -18.13
N VAL A 710 18.78 7.82 -16.82
CA VAL A 710 17.51 8.18 -16.17
C VAL A 710 17.29 9.69 -16.24
N GLY A 711 16.05 10.11 -16.51
CA GLY A 711 15.71 11.50 -16.72
C GLY A 711 15.19 12.22 -15.48
N SER A 712 15.11 13.56 -15.57
CA SER A 712 14.70 14.45 -14.47
C SER A 712 13.21 14.36 -14.09
N GLY A 713 12.40 13.60 -14.83
CA GLY A 713 11.04 13.26 -14.42
C GLY A 713 10.98 12.24 -13.29
N THR A 714 12.11 11.57 -13.00
CA THR A 714 12.22 10.57 -11.93
C THR A 714 12.56 11.24 -10.60
N GLU A 715 11.78 10.97 -9.56
CA GLU A 715 12.00 11.47 -8.20
C GLU A 715 12.87 10.49 -7.40
N VAL A 716 13.94 10.97 -6.75
CA VAL A 716 14.80 10.17 -5.87
C VAL A 716 15.08 10.96 -4.60
N SER A 717 14.46 10.54 -3.48
CA SER A 717 14.62 11.20 -2.20
C SER A 717 14.59 10.21 -1.03
N TYR A 718 15.41 10.46 -0.02
CA TYR A 718 15.51 9.60 1.16
C TYR A 718 15.86 8.15 0.80
N VAL A 719 17.01 7.94 0.21
CA VAL A 719 17.48 6.62 -0.24
C VAL A 719 18.73 6.19 0.53
N GLN A 720 18.73 4.94 1.00
CA GLN A 720 19.92 4.33 1.58
C GLN A 720 20.39 3.12 0.78
N VAL A 721 21.70 3.05 0.53
CA VAL A 721 22.40 1.82 0.16
C VAL A 721 23.30 1.39 1.31
N ALA A 722 23.13 0.15 1.78
CA ALA A 722 23.89 -0.37 2.91
C ALA A 722 24.50 -1.73 2.60
N ASN A 723 25.81 -1.85 2.81
CA ASN A 723 26.57 -3.08 2.62
C ASN A 723 26.50 -3.65 1.18
N ASN A 724 26.75 -2.82 0.19
CA ASN A 724 26.89 -3.23 -1.22
C ASN A 724 28.30 -3.76 -1.53
N LEU A 725 28.45 -4.70 -2.49
CA LEU A 725 29.76 -5.25 -2.83
C LEU A 725 30.56 -4.30 -3.73
N ASP A 726 29.90 -3.72 -4.70
CA ASP A 726 30.42 -2.74 -5.66
C ASP A 726 30.00 -1.33 -5.22
N ASP A 727 29.70 -0.41 -6.17
CA ASP A 727 29.33 0.96 -5.83
C ASP A 727 28.02 1.07 -5.07
N GLY A 728 27.90 2.11 -4.27
CA GLY A 728 26.65 2.43 -3.61
C GLY A 728 25.59 2.83 -4.63
N ILE A 729 25.79 3.98 -5.26
CA ILE A 729 24.93 4.48 -6.35
C ILE A 729 25.82 4.98 -7.48
N GLU A 730 25.56 4.48 -8.71
CA GLU A 730 26.26 4.96 -9.90
C GLU A 730 25.27 5.55 -10.93
N TRP A 731 25.66 6.69 -11.51
CA TRP A 731 24.94 7.39 -12.56
C TRP A 731 25.66 7.27 -13.91
N PHE A 732 25.11 6.49 -14.84
CA PHE A 732 25.57 6.36 -16.21
C PHE A 732 24.85 7.36 -17.11
N GLY A 733 25.27 8.60 -17.11
CA GLY A 733 24.62 9.67 -17.84
C GLY A 733 23.23 10.00 -17.29
N GLY A 734 22.42 10.69 -18.09
CA GLY A 734 21.09 11.12 -17.69
C GLY A 734 21.05 12.45 -16.94
N THR A 735 19.86 12.75 -16.39
CA THR A 735 19.57 14.07 -15.80
C THR A 735 18.86 13.94 -14.44
N VAL A 736 18.68 12.72 -13.93
CA VAL A 736 18.01 12.48 -12.65
C VAL A 736 18.78 13.14 -11.51
N SER A 737 18.04 13.76 -10.60
CA SER A 737 18.57 14.34 -9.36
C SER A 737 18.16 13.48 -8.15
N ALA A 738 18.95 13.58 -7.08
CA ALA A 738 18.66 12.89 -5.82
C ALA A 738 18.91 13.82 -4.62
N ASP A 739 18.17 13.57 -3.54
CA ASP A 739 18.38 14.25 -2.27
C ASP A 739 18.26 13.28 -1.08
N HIS A 740 18.87 13.64 0.07
CA HIS A 740 18.83 12.87 1.31
C HIS A 740 19.29 11.42 1.13
N VAL A 741 20.52 11.25 0.68
CA VAL A 741 21.12 9.97 0.38
C VAL A 741 22.05 9.52 1.51
N VAL A 742 21.95 8.26 1.94
CA VAL A 742 22.86 7.65 2.92
C VAL A 742 23.51 6.41 2.30
N ILE A 743 24.83 6.36 2.28
CA ILE A 743 25.59 5.21 1.75
C ILE A 743 26.52 4.69 2.83
N THR A 744 26.35 3.41 3.17
CA THR A 744 27.12 2.80 4.25
C THR A 744 27.63 1.42 3.87
N GLY A 745 28.87 1.11 4.22
CA GLY A 745 29.40 -0.25 4.11
C GLY A 745 29.64 -0.76 2.69
N VAL A 746 29.81 0.09 1.67
CA VAL A 746 30.02 -0.33 0.28
C VAL A 746 31.45 -0.87 0.06
N GLY A 747 31.66 -1.63 -1.00
CA GLY A 747 32.95 -2.31 -1.28
C GLY A 747 33.84 -1.61 -2.25
N ASP A 748 33.30 -0.78 -3.12
CA ASP A 748 34.00 0.09 -4.03
C ASP A 748 33.55 1.54 -3.82
N ASP A 749 33.22 2.31 -4.83
CA ASP A 749 32.91 3.73 -4.65
C ASP A 749 31.53 3.97 -4.05
N SER A 750 31.39 4.96 -3.18
CA SER A 750 30.11 5.22 -2.56
C SER A 750 29.16 5.95 -3.51
N ILE A 751 29.67 6.97 -4.17
CA ILE A 751 28.98 7.79 -5.16
C ILE A 751 29.85 7.76 -6.42
N ASP A 752 29.35 7.23 -7.53
CA ASP A 752 30.05 7.27 -8.81
C ASP A 752 29.20 7.89 -9.92
N TRP A 753 29.83 8.55 -10.88
CA TRP A 753 29.20 8.98 -12.10
C TRP A 753 30.11 8.99 -13.30
N THR A 754 29.53 8.63 -14.44
CA THR A 754 30.18 8.63 -15.74
C THR A 754 29.18 8.95 -16.86
N ASP A 755 29.62 8.83 -18.12
CA ASP A 755 28.78 8.80 -19.32
C ASP A 755 27.85 10.01 -19.52
N GLY A 756 28.16 11.17 -18.90
CA GLY A 756 27.47 12.43 -19.19
C GLY A 756 26.31 12.76 -18.24
N TRP A 757 26.37 12.36 -16.97
CA TRP A 757 25.38 12.73 -15.98
C TRP A 757 25.37 14.25 -15.68
N THR A 758 24.17 14.84 -15.62
CA THR A 758 23.98 16.29 -15.40
C THR A 758 22.93 16.63 -14.34
N GLY A 759 22.52 15.67 -13.50
CA GLY A 759 21.60 15.89 -12.39
C GLY A 759 22.22 16.63 -11.21
N SER A 760 21.51 16.64 -10.11
CA SER A 760 21.96 17.23 -8.83
C SER A 760 21.94 16.20 -7.72
N LEU A 761 22.80 16.37 -6.71
CA LEU A 761 22.77 15.59 -5.48
C LEU A 761 22.94 16.53 -4.27
N GLN A 762 22.01 16.48 -3.32
CA GLN A 762 22.10 17.27 -2.10
C GLN A 762 21.80 16.42 -0.85
N TYR A 763 22.44 16.72 0.26
CA TYR A 763 22.33 16.02 1.54
C TYR A 763 22.75 14.54 1.46
N ALA A 764 24.03 14.30 1.15
CA ALA A 764 24.61 12.96 1.11
C ALA A 764 25.50 12.67 2.33
N ILE A 765 25.26 11.54 2.99
CA ILE A 765 26.10 11.00 4.06
C ILE A 765 26.75 9.70 3.58
N VAL A 766 28.09 9.62 3.68
CA VAL A 766 28.87 8.46 3.24
C VAL A 766 29.75 7.93 4.37
N TYR A 767 29.65 6.62 4.60
CA TYR A 767 30.60 5.82 5.39
C TYR A 767 30.94 4.55 4.61
N PRO A 768 32.08 4.42 3.97
CA PRO A 768 32.44 3.22 3.21
C PRO A 768 32.59 2.00 4.12
N GLY A 769 32.70 0.83 3.50
CA GLY A 769 32.86 -0.41 4.23
C GLY A 769 34.16 -0.50 5.01
N VAL A 770 34.22 -1.53 5.86
CA VAL A 770 35.45 -1.92 6.56
C VAL A 770 36.03 -3.21 5.96
N SER A 771 37.40 -3.24 5.82
CA SER A 771 38.10 -4.44 5.36
C SER A 771 37.68 -5.71 6.14
N PRO A 772 37.67 -6.95 5.56
CA PRO A 772 38.49 -7.31 4.38
C PRO A 772 37.75 -7.43 3.05
N ASN A 773 36.51 -7.05 2.94
CA ASN A 773 35.66 -7.36 1.77
C ASN A 773 35.39 -6.14 0.88
N MET A 774 36.43 -5.36 0.60
CA MET A 774 36.40 -4.34 -0.43
C MET A 774 36.75 -4.97 -1.76
N SER A 775 36.03 -4.64 -2.84
CA SER A 775 36.20 -5.25 -4.15
C SER A 775 37.23 -4.52 -5.01
N GLY A 776 37.38 -3.23 -4.80
CA GLY A 776 38.24 -2.37 -5.62
C GLY A 776 39.15 -1.42 -4.84
N ASP A 777 39.10 -0.16 -5.22
CA ASP A 777 39.84 0.96 -4.60
C ASP A 777 38.87 2.02 -4.05
N PRO A 778 38.15 1.68 -2.95
CA PRO A 778 36.95 2.39 -2.45
C PRO A 778 37.17 3.87 -2.16
N ARG A 779 36.34 4.71 -2.75
CA ARG A 779 36.33 6.16 -2.58
C ARG A 779 34.99 6.65 -2.00
N GLY A 780 34.99 7.90 -1.58
CA GLY A 780 33.75 8.58 -1.22
C GLY A 780 32.97 9.00 -2.45
N ILE A 781 33.68 9.61 -3.41
CA ILE A 781 33.17 10.02 -4.72
C ILE A 781 34.21 9.65 -5.78
N GLU A 782 33.82 8.93 -6.84
CA GLU A 782 34.50 8.85 -8.11
C GLU A 782 33.71 9.64 -9.16
N ALA A 783 34.42 10.43 -10.00
CA ALA A 783 33.78 11.43 -10.84
C ALA A 783 34.36 11.48 -12.24
N ASP A 784 33.73 10.83 -13.19
CA ASP A 784 34.20 10.69 -14.57
C ASP A 784 33.33 11.43 -15.59
N ASN A 785 33.89 11.89 -16.67
CA ASN A 785 33.13 12.21 -17.86
C ASN A 785 33.04 10.98 -18.79
N ARG A 786 34.21 10.56 -19.33
CA ARG A 786 34.26 9.40 -20.22
C ARG A 786 35.67 8.82 -20.31
N ASP A 787 35.77 7.53 -20.03
CA ASP A 787 37.03 6.83 -20.24
C ASP A 787 37.45 6.82 -21.73
N GLY A 788 38.69 7.11 -21.98
CA GLY A 788 39.27 7.16 -23.33
C GLY A 788 38.87 8.36 -24.19
N ASP A 789 37.92 9.21 -23.76
CA ASP A 789 37.49 10.44 -24.46
C ASP A 789 37.01 11.53 -23.48
N ASN A 790 37.96 12.16 -22.79
CA ASN A 790 37.69 13.13 -21.72
C ASN A 790 36.90 14.39 -22.16
N ASP A 791 36.78 14.62 -23.46
CA ASP A 791 36.03 15.73 -24.06
C ASP A 791 34.69 15.33 -24.64
N LYS A 792 34.25 14.09 -24.37
CA LYS A 792 32.98 13.57 -24.89
C LYS A 792 31.79 14.37 -24.39
N THR A 793 30.85 14.62 -25.29
CA THR A 793 29.61 15.36 -24.96
C THR A 793 28.36 14.47 -25.11
N PRO A 794 27.28 14.72 -24.32
CA PRO A 794 27.20 15.68 -23.20
C PRO A 794 28.22 15.39 -22.10
N PHE A 795 28.74 16.44 -21.47
CA PHE A 795 29.68 16.24 -20.37
C PHE A 795 28.99 15.77 -19.12
N SER A 796 29.66 14.94 -18.29
CA SER A 796 29.28 14.79 -16.90
C SER A 796 29.53 16.12 -16.19
N ALA A 797 28.45 16.76 -15.77
CA ALA A 797 28.48 18.09 -15.16
C ALA A 797 27.41 18.22 -14.04
N PRO A 798 27.42 17.33 -13.05
CA PRO A 798 26.44 17.40 -11.97
C PRO A 798 26.69 18.56 -11.02
N ASN A 799 25.66 18.85 -10.18
CA ASN A 799 25.76 19.79 -9.09
C ASN A 799 25.62 19.05 -7.76
N LEU A 800 26.69 19.00 -6.97
CA LEU A 800 26.68 18.39 -5.64
C LEU A 800 26.79 19.45 -4.57
N SER A 801 25.98 19.35 -3.52
CA SER A 801 26.07 20.25 -2.37
C SER A 801 25.65 19.55 -1.06
N ASN A 802 26.15 20.07 0.06
CA ASN A 802 25.77 19.58 1.39
C ASN A 802 25.99 18.07 1.58
N PHE A 803 27.22 17.65 1.43
CA PHE A 803 27.62 16.26 1.65
C PHE A 803 28.64 16.10 2.77
N THR A 804 28.62 14.94 3.42
CA THR A 804 29.56 14.57 4.47
C THR A 804 30.14 13.18 4.18
N LEU A 805 31.43 13.13 3.86
CA LEU A 805 32.17 11.91 3.56
C LEU A 805 33.11 11.60 4.70
N ILE A 806 32.83 10.52 5.41
CA ILE A 806 33.63 10.09 6.58
C ILE A 806 34.17 8.69 6.32
N ASN A 807 35.47 8.53 6.35
CA ASN A 807 36.04 7.20 6.28
C ASN A 807 35.76 6.40 7.55
N SER A 808 35.53 5.13 7.41
CA SER A 808 35.36 4.17 8.52
C SER A 808 36.62 3.92 9.35
N GLY A 809 37.75 4.53 8.96
CA GLY A 809 39.05 4.29 9.58
C GLY A 809 39.82 3.10 8.97
N ASP A 810 39.35 2.57 7.83
CA ASP A 810 40.06 1.52 7.12
C ASP A 810 41.16 2.11 6.24
N SER A 811 42.36 1.56 6.32
CA SER A 811 43.53 2.00 5.55
C SER A 811 43.46 1.59 4.08
N ALA A 812 42.48 0.78 3.68
CA ALA A 812 42.30 0.36 2.29
C ALA A 812 41.53 1.42 1.46
N THR A 813 40.83 2.35 2.12
CA THR A 813 40.15 3.45 1.44
C THR A 813 41.13 4.44 0.84
N GLN A 814 40.82 4.92 -0.34
CA GLN A 814 41.72 5.80 -1.10
C GLN A 814 41.33 7.27 -0.96
N GLN A 815 40.64 7.83 -1.94
CA GLN A 815 40.28 9.25 -1.93
C GLN A 815 38.89 9.48 -1.33
N GLY A 816 38.72 10.58 -0.62
CA GLY A 816 37.42 11.10 -0.29
C GLY A 816 36.65 11.59 -1.54
N ILE A 817 37.36 12.30 -2.40
CA ILE A 817 36.85 12.77 -3.70
C ILE A 817 37.93 12.57 -4.75
N LEU A 818 37.62 11.87 -5.84
CA LEU A 818 38.43 11.76 -7.04
C LEU A 818 37.65 12.36 -8.24
N LEU A 819 38.16 13.43 -8.82
CA LEU A 819 37.64 14.10 -10.02
C LEU A 819 38.56 13.88 -11.21
N ARG A 820 38.09 13.14 -12.21
CA ARG A 820 38.97 12.74 -13.33
C ARG A 820 38.27 12.71 -14.69
N ARG A 821 39.00 12.33 -15.72
CA ARG A 821 38.52 12.07 -17.10
C ARG A 821 37.65 13.18 -17.70
N GLY A 822 37.88 14.44 -17.28
CA GLY A 822 37.22 15.61 -17.87
C GLY A 822 35.84 15.92 -17.28
N THR A 823 35.50 15.44 -16.08
CA THR A 823 34.28 15.82 -15.36
C THR A 823 34.18 17.34 -15.16
N ARG A 824 32.95 17.84 -15.06
CA ARG A 824 32.58 19.26 -14.88
C ARG A 824 31.57 19.44 -13.78
N GLY A 825 31.00 20.61 -13.65
CA GLY A 825 29.90 20.91 -12.73
C GLY A 825 30.34 21.58 -11.43
N LEU A 826 29.54 21.41 -10.37
CA LEU A 826 29.76 22.07 -9.09
C LEU A 826 29.89 21.03 -7.96
N ILE A 827 30.94 21.11 -7.18
CA ILE A 827 31.16 20.37 -5.94
C ILE A 827 31.27 21.41 -4.80
N ALA A 828 30.27 21.51 -3.93
CA ALA A 828 30.20 22.57 -2.95
C ALA A 828 29.66 22.12 -1.57
N ASN A 829 29.99 22.92 -0.55
CA ASN A 829 29.46 22.77 0.80
C ASN A 829 29.67 21.38 1.41
N GLY A 830 30.84 20.80 1.21
CA GLY A 830 31.18 19.44 1.64
C GLY A 830 32.10 19.37 2.85
N ILE A 831 32.00 18.29 3.59
CA ILE A 831 32.93 17.88 4.66
C ILE A 831 33.55 16.54 4.28
N VAL A 832 34.86 16.44 4.25
CA VAL A 832 35.60 15.24 3.88
C VAL A 832 36.67 14.96 4.94
N VAL A 833 36.50 13.88 5.70
CA VAL A 833 37.35 13.62 6.87
C VAL A 833 37.77 12.15 6.99
N ASP A 834 38.92 11.95 7.58
CA ASP A 834 39.53 10.65 7.96
C ASP A 834 39.96 9.76 6.76
N TRP A 835 39.99 10.27 5.53
CA TRP A 835 40.47 9.55 4.31
C TRP A 835 42.01 9.53 4.21
N SER A 836 42.52 8.61 3.39
CA SER A 836 43.95 8.62 3.04
C SER A 836 44.27 9.89 2.25
N THR A 837 43.47 10.24 1.25
CA THR A 837 43.51 11.50 0.51
C THR A 837 42.16 12.17 0.50
N GLY A 838 42.08 13.45 0.79
CA GLY A 838 40.80 14.19 0.87
C GLY A 838 40.22 14.51 -0.50
N LEU A 839 41.03 15.16 -1.34
CA LEU A 839 40.62 15.59 -2.69
C LEU A 839 41.73 15.33 -3.67
N ASP A 840 41.40 14.64 -4.74
CA ASP A 840 42.24 14.39 -5.91
C ASP A 840 41.54 14.93 -7.14
N VAL A 841 42.30 15.70 -7.95
CA VAL A 841 41.90 16.19 -9.28
C VAL A 841 42.88 15.63 -10.27
N ASP A 842 42.48 14.64 -11.05
CA ASP A 842 43.32 13.90 -11.98
C ASP A 842 42.93 14.20 -13.43
N SER A 843 43.87 14.03 -14.29
CA SER A 843 43.89 14.26 -15.76
C SER A 843 43.89 15.72 -16.18
N THR A 844 44.67 15.96 -17.24
CA THR A 844 44.89 17.30 -17.85
C THR A 844 43.56 18.00 -18.21
N GLN A 845 42.55 17.24 -18.67
CA GLN A 845 41.26 17.83 -19.05
C GLN A 845 40.45 18.30 -17.85
N THR A 846 40.46 17.56 -16.76
CA THR A 846 39.79 17.97 -15.53
C THR A 846 40.40 19.23 -14.93
N PHE A 847 41.74 19.33 -14.95
CA PHE A 847 42.44 20.57 -14.58
C PHE A 847 42.09 21.73 -15.49
N THR A 848 41.95 21.48 -16.80
CA THR A 848 41.52 22.52 -17.74
C THR A 848 40.10 23.00 -17.37
N ASN A 849 39.18 22.10 -17.10
CA ASN A 849 37.83 22.41 -16.72
C ASN A 849 37.75 23.20 -15.36
N TYR A 850 38.62 22.88 -14.42
CA TYR A 850 38.76 23.68 -13.20
C TYR A 850 39.27 25.10 -13.49
N ASN A 851 40.31 25.21 -14.30
CA ASN A 851 40.95 26.50 -14.63
C ASN A 851 40.04 27.42 -15.45
N ASP A 852 39.20 26.88 -16.32
CA ASP A 852 38.26 27.66 -17.13
C ASP A 852 36.89 27.89 -16.41
N GLY A 853 36.70 27.30 -15.22
CA GLY A 853 35.53 27.46 -14.36
C GLY A 853 34.30 26.60 -14.72
N THR A 854 34.49 25.63 -15.66
CA THR A 854 33.41 24.66 -15.97
C THR A 854 33.32 23.51 -14.95
N LEU A 855 34.40 23.28 -14.19
CA LEU A 855 34.40 22.55 -12.92
C LEU A 855 34.63 23.54 -11.78
N GLN A 856 33.75 23.57 -10.82
CA GLN A 856 33.83 24.44 -9.63
C GLN A 856 33.92 23.61 -8.36
N ILE A 857 34.86 23.92 -7.48
CA ILE A 857 35.05 23.30 -6.18
C ILE A 857 34.98 24.42 -5.14
N LYS A 858 33.96 24.42 -4.25
CA LYS A 858 33.63 25.55 -3.38
C LYS A 858 33.27 25.13 -1.95
N SER A 859 33.78 25.85 -0.97
CA SER A 859 33.40 25.73 0.44
C SER A 859 33.48 24.28 0.95
N LEU A 860 34.66 23.70 0.95
CA LEU A 860 34.95 22.38 1.50
C LEU A 860 35.73 22.49 2.82
N PHE A 861 35.42 21.61 3.77
CA PHE A 861 36.30 21.35 4.93
C PHE A 861 36.97 19.98 4.76
N LEU A 862 38.31 19.96 4.92
CA LEU A 862 39.13 18.76 4.75
C LEU A 862 39.98 18.50 6.00
N ASP A 863 39.92 17.28 6.55
CA ASP A 863 40.77 16.76 7.61
C ASP A 863 41.14 15.29 7.31
N ASN A 864 42.13 15.10 6.53
CA ASN A 864 42.55 13.79 6.01
C ASN A 864 44.05 13.56 6.23
N THR A 865 44.51 12.34 6.08
CA THR A 865 45.95 12.04 6.17
C THR A 865 46.73 12.92 5.21
N THR A 866 46.24 13.01 3.98
CA THR A 866 46.69 13.96 2.96
C THR A 866 45.45 14.70 2.44
N ASN A 867 45.37 16.01 2.61
CA ASN A 867 44.17 16.75 2.15
C ASN A 867 44.07 16.90 0.64
N PHE A 868 45.20 16.88 -0.07
CA PHE A 868 45.26 16.99 -1.53
C PHE A 868 46.23 15.95 -2.07
N ASP A 869 45.88 15.26 -3.17
CA ASP A 869 46.86 14.48 -3.87
C ASP A 869 47.94 15.37 -4.49
N THR A 870 49.17 14.88 -4.54
CA THR A 870 50.35 15.59 -5.05
C THR A 870 51.06 14.80 -6.13
N ASP A 871 50.30 14.06 -6.92
CA ASP A 871 50.82 13.28 -8.05
C ASP A 871 51.37 14.16 -9.17
N THR A 872 51.60 13.60 -10.36
CA THR A 872 52.20 14.30 -11.51
C THR A 872 51.29 15.38 -12.07
N ASP A 873 49.98 15.33 -11.88
CA ASP A 873 49.03 16.32 -12.36
C ASP A 873 48.89 17.52 -11.41
N GLY A 874 49.27 17.34 -10.15
CA GLY A 874 49.41 18.40 -9.14
C GLY A 874 48.13 18.75 -8.40
N VAL A 875 48.15 19.83 -7.64
CA VAL A 875 47.03 20.35 -6.88
C VAL A 875 46.44 21.57 -7.57
N PRO A 876 45.09 21.72 -7.69
CA PRO A 876 44.49 22.94 -8.21
C PRO A 876 44.94 24.19 -7.42
N SER A 877 45.09 25.29 -8.11
CA SER A 877 45.44 26.57 -7.46
C SER A 877 44.21 27.22 -6.86
N PHE A 878 43.75 26.70 -5.69
CA PHE A 878 42.61 27.25 -4.98
C PHE A 878 42.85 28.71 -4.59
N THR A 879 41.82 29.53 -4.78
CA THR A 879 41.83 30.94 -4.40
C THR A 879 41.02 31.12 -3.10
N ALA A 880 41.15 32.27 -2.47
CA ALA A 880 40.37 32.61 -1.28
C ALA A 880 38.84 32.53 -1.53
N SER A 881 38.42 32.73 -2.79
CA SER A 881 37.01 32.61 -3.18
C SER A 881 36.52 31.17 -3.33
N ASP A 882 37.36 30.19 -3.41
CA ASP A 882 37.02 28.79 -3.44
C ASP A 882 36.70 28.27 -2.03
N ASN A 883 37.21 28.93 -0.99
CA ASN A 883 36.95 28.69 0.41
C ASN A 883 37.17 27.22 0.82
N ILE A 884 38.33 26.66 0.39
CA ILE A 884 38.73 25.30 0.78
C ILE A 884 39.51 25.42 2.08
N VAL A 885 38.99 24.87 3.16
CA VAL A 885 39.55 24.98 4.51
C VAL A 885 40.09 23.62 4.96
N THR A 886 41.31 23.62 5.46
CA THR A 886 41.94 22.42 6.06
C THR A 886 42.15 22.64 7.55
N GLY A 887 41.88 21.62 8.37
CA GLY A 887 42.03 21.73 9.82
C GLY A 887 41.70 20.43 10.53
N THR A 888 41.75 20.41 11.84
CA THR A 888 41.31 19.25 12.62
C THR A 888 39.80 19.29 12.78
N ASN A 889 39.14 18.20 12.43
CA ASN A 889 37.70 18.10 12.54
C ASN A 889 37.21 18.16 13.99
N SER A 890 36.03 18.72 14.18
CA SER A 890 35.38 18.82 15.49
C SER A 890 33.99 18.14 15.46
N MET A 891 33.77 17.29 14.49
CA MET A 891 32.50 16.58 14.28
C MET A 891 32.17 15.63 15.43
N GLY A 892 30.89 15.41 15.64
CA GLY A 892 30.38 14.57 16.70
C GLY A 892 29.00 14.00 16.43
N GLY A 893 28.28 13.61 17.48
CA GLY A 893 26.92 13.10 17.34
C GLY A 893 26.86 11.64 16.88
N PHE A 894 25.86 11.31 16.06
CA PHE A 894 25.57 9.98 15.59
C PHE A 894 26.65 9.44 14.62
N THR A 895 26.91 8.13 14.68
CA THR A 895 27.84 7.42 13.80
C THR A 895 27.17 6.21 13.16
N PHE A 896 27.36 5.97 11.86
CA PHE A 896 26.92 4.74 11.17
C PHE A 896 27.91 3.57 11.30
N VAL A 897 29.12 3.88 11.76
CA VAL A 897 30.21 2.91 11.99
C VAL A 897 30.66 3.06 13.43
N PRO A 898 30.74 1.97 14.21
CA PRO A 898 31.19 2.04 15.59
C PRO A 898 32.59 2.68 15.73
N ASN A 899 32.69 3.66 16.63
CA ASN A 899 33.92 4.41 16.93
C ASN A 899 34.46 5.30 15.79
N ALA A 900 33.68 5.53 14.74
CA ALA A 900 34.02 6.50 13.70
C ALA A 900 33.67 7.94 14.13
N THR A 901 34.11 8.93 13.34
CA THR A 901 33.70 10.32 13.46
C THR A 901 32.20 10.47 13.28
N GLY A 902 31.54 11.32 14.06
CA GLY A 902 30.09 11.55 13.96
C GLY A 902 29.72 12.45 12.79
N VAL A 903 28.45 12.46 12.39
CA VAL A 903 27.94 13.21 11.22
C VAL A 903 27.67 14.69 11.49
N VAL A 904 27.56 15.10 12.76
CA VAL A 904 27.17 16.47 13.14
C VAL A 904 28.38 17.39 13.11
N PRO A 905 28.37 18.46 12.28
CA PRO A 905 29.48 19.40 12.22
C PRO A 905 29.66 20.16 13.57
N GLY A 906 30.91 20.34 13.97
CA GLY A 906 31.28 21.12 15.13
C GLY A 906 31.74 22.55 14.80
N GLY A 907 32.40 23.20 15.72
CA GLY A 907 32.75 24.63 15.57
C GLY A 907 33.74 24.91 14.43
N THR A 908 34.60 23.95 14.07
CA THR A 908 35.57 24.09 12.99
C THR A 908 34.90 24.06 11.61
N GLU A 909 34.01 23.12 11.41
CA GLU A 909 33.25 22.96 10.16
C GLU A 909 32.25 24.10 9.95
N LEU A 910 31.51 24.47 11.02
CA LEU A 910 30.55 25.58 11.02
C LEU A 910 31.19 26.97 10.80
N ALA A 911 32.50 27.06 10.92
CA ALA A 911 33.25 28.31 10.59
C ALA A 911 33.44 28.49 9.09
N VAL A 912 33.26 27.43 8.27
CA VAL A 912 33.34 27.52 6.79
C VAL A 912 32.08 28.21 6.26
N THR A 913 32.24 29.30 5.57
CA THR A 913 31.09 30.01 4.94
C THR A 913 30.57 29.22 3.76
N PRO A 914 29.28 28.86 3.75
CA PRO A 914 28.70 28.09 2.63
C PRO A 914 28.72 28.88 1.32
N PHE A 915 28.92 28.18 0.22
CA PHE A 915 28.74 28.69 -1.13
C PHE A 915 27.25 28.77 -1.46
N SER A 916 26.81 29.84 -2.09
CA SER A 916 25.43 29.97 -2.54
C SER A 916 25.18 29.11 -3.77
N VAL A 917 24.40 28.08 -3.64
CA VAL A 917 24.03 27.14 -4.72
C VAL A 917 22.77 27.58 -5.47
N ALA A 918 22.16 28.68 -5.10
CA ALA A 918 20.94 29.19 -5.73
C ALA A 918 21.11 29.34 -7.24
N GLY A 919 20.27 28.67 -8.03
CA GLY A 919 20.32 28.68 -9.49
C GLY A 919 21.22 27.61 -10.13
N ASN A 920 21.77 26.69 -9.33
CA ASN A 920 22.53 25.55 -9.83
C ASN A 920 21.66 24.27 -9.71
N GLY A 921 20.98 23.90 -10.80
CA GLY A 921 20.08 22.75 -10.82
C GLY A 921 18.93 22.87 -9.82
N GLU A 922 18.61 21.77 -9.15
CA GLU A 922 17.52 21.65 -8.15
C GLU A 922 18.01 21.87 -6.72
N LEU A 923 19.22 22.40 -6.53
CA LEU A 923 19.81 22.56 -5.19
C LEU A 923 19.13 23.68 -4.38
N GLU A 924 18.86 23.37 -3.12
CA GLU A 924 18.35 24.33 -2.14
C GLU A 924 19.50 25.15 -1.50
N ALA A 925 19.25 26.42 -1.23
CA ALA A 925 20.21 27.28 -0.55
C ALA A 925 20.27 26.97 0.95
N THR A 926 21.47 26.65 1.46
CA THR A 926 21.69 26.33 2.88
C THR A 926 22.58 27.38 3.57
N SER A 927 22.56 27.37 4.89
CA SER A 927 23.42 28.21 5.72
C SER A 927 24.60 27.46 6.36
N HIS A 928 24.82 26.22 5.94
CA HIS A 928 25.85 25.32 6.49
C HIS A 928 26.53 24.53 5.38
N ILE A 929 27.68 23.95 5.67
CA ILE A 929 28.31 22.91 4.87
C ILE A 929 28.04 21.53 5.52
N GLY A 930 28.22 20.46 4.77
CA GLY A 930 27.90 19.10 5.22
C GLY A 930 26.44 18.73 5.05
N ALA A 931 26.13 17.45 5.17
CA ALA A 931 24.81 16.88 4.96
C ALA A 931 23.81 17.19 6.10
N VAL A 932 24.31 17.59 7.26
CA VAL A 932 23.55 17.83 8.50
C VAL A 932 23.88 19.22 9.01
N ALA A 933 22.87 20.00 9.37
CA ALA A 933 23.04 21.38 9.83
C ALA A 933 23.57 21.45 11.26
N ASP A 934 22.99 20.69 12.16
CA ASP A 934 23.32 20.62 13.59
C ASP A 934 22.77 19.34 14.24
N GLY A 935 22.90 19.21 15.56
CA GLY A 935 22.46 18.02 16.30
C GLY A 935 20.94 17.81 16.39
N SER A 936 20.13 18.77 15.96
CA SER A 936 18.68 18.62 15.85
C SER A 936 18.22 18.20 14.46
N ASP A 937 19.11 18.31 13.47
CA ASP A 937 18.88 17.88 12.10
C ASP A 937 19.14 16.36 12.00
N ASN A 938 18.08 15.58 12.04
CA ASN A 938 18.14 14.11 12.17
C ASN A 938 17.41 13.39 11.02
N TRP A 939 17.31 13.99 9.84
CA TRP A 939 16.57 13.48 8.68
C TRP A 939 16.92 12.03 8.29
N PHE A 940 18.14 11.58 8.59
CA PHE A 940 18.64 10.23 8.28
C PHE A 940 18.21 9.16 9.30
N ARG A 941 17.64 9.54 10.46
CA ARG A 941 17.34 8.60 11.54
C ARG A 941 15.92 8.02 11.42
N GLY A 942 15.74 6.83 11.98
CA GLY A 942 14.45 6.15 12.05
C GLY A 942 14.09 5.30 10.82
N TRP A 943 14.73 5.57 9.68
CA TRP A 943 14.49 4.81 8.45
C TRP A 943 15.74 4.15 7.86
N THR A 944 16.93 4.52 8.31
CA THR A 944 18.20 3.95 7.87
C THR A 944 18.73 2.89 8.82
N VAL A 945 19.73 2.14 8.39
CA VAL A 945 20.50 1.21 9.21
C VAL A 945 21.99 1.60 9.25
N ASP A 946 22.66 1.20 10.31
CA ASP A 946 24.13 1.25 10.39
C ASP A 946 24.78 0.08 9.64
N ILE A 947 26.10 0.02 9.58
CA ILE A 947 26.82 -1.06 8.88
C ILE A 947 26.60 -2.45 9.48
N THR A 948 26.05 -2.56 10.68
CA THR A 948 25.71 -3.85 11.30
C THR A 948 24.30 -4.30 10.93
N GLY A 949 23.54 -3.48 10.19
CA GLY A 949 22.15 -3.69 9.86
C GLY A 949 21.18 -3.28 10.97
N ALA A 950 21.66 -2.66 12.06
CA ALA A 950 20.81 -2.17 13.13
C ALA A 950 20.16 -0.83 12.72
N GLU A 951 18.86 -0.70 13.00
CA GLU A 951 18.14 0.56 12.73
C GLU A 951 18.66 1.74 13.53
N THR A 952 18.74 2.88 12.88
CA THR A 952 19.15 4.13 13.53
C THR A 952 17.98 4.67 14.33
N SER A 953 17.99 4.48 15.65
CA SER A 953 16.92 5.01 16.51
C SER A 953 16.90 6.55 16.54
N ASN A 954 15.70 7.11 16.63
CA ASN A 954 15.47 8.55 16.81
C ASN A 954 16.02 9.08 18.14
#